data_db3e0adf0702038958044e75fcf43679
#
_entry.id   db3e0adf0702038958044e75fcf43679
#
_cell.length_a   1.000
_cell.length_b   1.000
_cell.length_c   1.000
_cell.angle_alpha   90.00
_cell.angle_beta   90.00
_cell.angle_gamma   90.00
#
_symmetry.space_group_name_H-M   'P 1'
#
loop_
_entity.id
_entity.type
_entity.pdbx_description
1 polymer ?
#
loop_
_entity_poly.entity_id
_entity_poly.type
_entity_poly.pdbx_seq_one_letter_code
_entity_poly.pdbx_strand_id
1 'polypeptide(L)'
;MCQEARVEVDQSPARRSLAAGAGTPAAPSPGAEATAELNAVTIRRLGAVYVPPAADGPAPSRSALRRGTECALQRDSDAGVDTALSTLRALGYRLSDPAREALTRSEQAWALVNAAARLTSGSPAAEYRPFYPDFPVQVRTASEATLLVNAALHYLGDVVGVRVLPDYRPSPREPLPGDDGALTELGLATTQDLKRIVADLLAQATPFSAQDRADLTALRDFGPEAAPHVAVKENLAVLTVTFPDLDFSASYRTVTDVLRLAVALAGGDVSLAEPCRFPSFSRAQRRRLLGLLDAVGQVQDGRDSAEEMARRCERWKRLARHLRPGDYARRFPRAAALLHQVASGGAEAGFTSRLEEALARRDVEGALRLLAVRPGVFARRLNHLLRLCVDEAARERVVAEFARVAPEVSLPVLVRLWEYFSSPGPETLPWRVVAIKAATGTKTTLIPSTRRPGPTDAAVVRAVEEALRQRKRLGRIAVDQGMYEGYTTPVGLRSASPGMRTAGRGTRLPLPEGETIRFFLHWRDLPEALPKAPGPAGPAAAEDRDTRVDLDLSAFFVSEDFTRTEQIAYYNLRSTAAVHSGDLTSAPDGAAEFIDVTLAEALRQGWRYVVMTVHSFSHHRLSEVPECWAGAMARSTDPQSGEVFEASTVMQRLDLVSPTFNATPFVIDLAERRLIWWDLPVGVGEHQVANLDRSSNRVLAHLLDLLEGRRMPLAHLLGLLADDVVEDPDEAQVVFGEGGILPWQTERILALLGPTEAAVERHSDVDGGEAGRQAE
;
A
#
# COMPACT_ATOMS: atom_id res chain seq x y z
N MET A 1 -11.76 39.30 29.24
CA MET A 1 -10.88 38.87 30.33
C MET A 1 -9.91 37.88 29.69
N CYS A 2 -8.66 38.31 29.56
CA CYS A 2 -7.62 37.42 28.98
C CYS A 2 -7.41 36.24 29.91
N GLN A 3 -7.67 35.01 29.43
CA GLN A 3 -7.13 33.81 30.05
C GLN A 3 -5.62 33.79 29.73
N GLU A 4 -4.83 33.73 30.78
CA GLU A 4 -3.35 33.78 30.68
C GLU A 4 -2.84 32.56 29.92
N ALA A 5 -2.22 32.80 28.77
CA ALA A 5 -1.41 31.76 28.10
C ALA A 5 -0.14 31.53 28.94
N ARG A 6 0.08 30.30 29.38
CA ARG A 6 1.35 29.91 30.03
C ARG A 6 2.37 29.59 28.96
N VAL A 7 3.51 30.27 29.06
CA VAL A 7 4.71 29.95 28.29
C VAL A 7 5.41 28.79 29.00
N GLU A 8 5.37 27.59 28.44
CA GLU A 8 6.28 26.52 28.87
C GLU A 8 7.63 26.74 28.21
N VAL A 9 8.57 27.27 28.98
CA VAL A 9 9.98 27.23 28.60
C VAL A 9 10.46 25.80 28.86
N ASP A 10 10.80 25.08 27.80
CA ASP A 10 11.40 23.74 27.91
C ASP A 10 12.75 23.82 28.63
N GLN A 11 12.72 23.70 29.95
CA GLN A 11 13.86 23.34 30.77
C GLN A 11 13.78 21.85 31.00
N SER A 12 14.27 21.06 30.05
CA SER A 12 14.54 19.68 30.36
C SER A 12 15.38 19.61 31.65
N PRO A 13 14.84 19.08 32.76
CA PRO A 13 15.11 17.69 33.04
C PRO A 13 13.95 16.95 33.74
N ALA A 14 13.98 15.67 33.56
CA ALA A 14 13.35 14.67 34.38
C ALA A 14 11.84 14.48 34.20
N ARG A 15 11.52 13.57 33.27
CA ARG A 15 10.58 12.45 33.48
C ARG A 15 9.87 12.49 34.83
N ARG A 16 8.61 12.86 34.84
CA ARG A 16 7.62 12.20 35.70
C ARG A 16 6.36 11.95 34.89
N SER A 17 6.35 10.77 34.28
CA SER A 17 5.18 10.05 33.81
C SER A 17 4.14 10.00 34.94
N LEU A 18 2.95 10.51 34.68
CA LEU A 18 1.74 10.13 35.40
C LEU A 18 1.19 8.81 34.80
N ALA A 19 2.03 7.77 34.82
CA ALA A 19 1.60 6.39 34.81
C ALA A 19 2.07 5.82 36.15
N ALA A 20 1.27 6.04 37.20
CA ALA A 20 1.50 5.40 38.48
C ALA A 20 1.32 3.90 38.30
N GLY A 21 2.41 3.14 38.34
CA GLY A 21 2.41 1.75 38.72
C GLY A 21 2.73 0.67 37.69
N ALA A 22 3.09 0.98 36.43
CA ALA A 22 3.68 -0.03 35.57
C ALA A 22 5.14 0.37 35.28
N GLY A 23 6.10 -0.40 35.79
CA GLY A 23 7.51 -0.21 35.45
C GLY A 23 7.68 -0.20 33.94
N THR A 24 8.50 0.71 33.44
CA THR A 24 8.88 0.77 32.01
C THR A 24 9.29 -0.64 31.57
N PRO A 25 8.61 -1.27 30.60
CA PRO A 25 9.02 -2.60 30.17
C PRO A 25 10.46 -2.51 29.65
N ALA A 26 11.31 -3.41 30.11
CA ALA A 26 12.66 -3.55 29.60
C ALA A 26 12.60 -3.74 28.08
N ALA A 27 13.59 -3.20 27.34
CA ALA A 27 13.66 -3.38 25.90
C ALA A 27 13.43 -4.87 25.55
N PRO A 28 12.56 -5.18 24.58
CA PRO A 28 12.21 -6.56 24.26
C PRO A 28 13.48 -7.34 23.86
N SER A 29 13.53 -8.61 24.27
CA SER A 29 14.61 -9.49 23.84
C SER A 29 14.54 -9.65 22.29
N PRO A 30 15.67 -9.92 21.60
CA PRO A 30 15.66 -10.12 20.15
C PRO A 30 14.65 -11.19 19.69
N GLY A 31 14.40 -12.21 20.50
CA GLY A 31 13.39 -13.23 20.23
C GLY A 31 11.94 -12.73 20.36
N ALA A 32 11.69 -11.82 21.28
CA ALA A 32 10.36 -11.20 21.45
C ALA A 32 10.04 -10.25 20.29
N GLU A 33 11.03 -9.54 19.77
CA GLU A 33 10.85 -8.66 18.61
C GLU A 33 10.55 -9.47 17.33
N ALA A 34 11.30 -10.54 17.07
CA ALA A 34 11.03 -11.44 15.95
C ALA A 34 9.63 -12.08 16.06
N THR A 35 9.19 -12.45 17.27
CA THR A 35 7.85 -12.98 17.51
C THR A 35 6.77 -11.91 17.26
N ALA A 36 7.03 -10.65 17.63
CA ALA A 36 6.11 -9.54 17.35
C ALA A 36 5.98 -9.27 15.84
N GLU A 37 7.09 -9.37 15.08
CA GLU A 37 7.05 -9.24 13.61
C GLU A 37 6.24 -10.37 12.97
N LEU A 38 6.45 -11.63 13.37
CA LEU A 38 5.65 -12.76 12.88
C LEU A 38 4.17 -12.59 13.21
N ASN A 39 3.83 -12.13 14.43
CA ASN A 39 2.45 -11.85 14.81
C ASN A 39 1.84 -10.70 14.02
N ALA A 40 2.58 -9.65 13.70
CA ALA A 40 2.09 -8.59 12.84
C ALA A 40 1.71 -9.11 11.44
N VAL A 41 2.49 -10.06 10.90
CA VAL A 41 2.18 -10.73 9.64
C VAL A 41 0.93 -11.61 9.76
N THR A 42 0.87 -12.50 10.76
CA THR A 42 -0.24 -13.47 10.88
C THR A 42 -1.56 -12.80 11.24
N ILE A 43 -1.56 -11.78 12.10
CA ILE A 43 -2.78 -11.01 12.44
C ILE A 43 -3.32 -10.34 11.17
N ARG A 44 -2.48 -9.64 10.41
CA ARG A 44 -2.93 -8.94 9.20
C ARG A 44 -3.41 -9.88 8.10
N ARG A 45 -2.69 -10.98 7.85
CA ARG A 45 -2.98 -11.87 6.72
C ARG A 45 -4.01 -12.95 7.02
N LEU A 46 -4.11 -13.36 8.28
CA LEU A 46 -4.95 -14.50 8.68
C LEU A 46 -5.99 -14.13 9.74
N GLY A 47 -5.85 -13.00 10.45
CA GLY A 47 -6.63 -12.73 11.67
C GLY A 47 -6.27 -13.71 12.79
N ALA A 48 -5.02 -14.15 12.88
CA ALA A 48 -4.60 -15.18 13.81
C ALA A 48 -3.24 -14.83 14.43
N VAL A 49 -2.99 -15.33 15.64
CA VAL A 49 -1.73 -15.17 16.35
C VAL A 49 -0.86 -16.42 16.21
N TYR A 50 0.44 -16.23 16.07
CA TYR A 50 1.41 -17.32 16.04
C TYR A 50 2.15 -17.39 17.37
N VAL A 51 2.04 -18.53 18.06
CA VAL A 51 2.80 -18.83 19.26
C VAL A 51 3.87 -19.86 18.89
N PRO A 52 5.16 -19.49 18.91
CA PRO A 52 6.23 -20.45 18.61
C PRO A 52 6.17 -21.65 19.55
N PRO A 53 6.34 -22.89 19.05
CA PRO A 53 6.46 -24.05 19.90
C PRO A 53 7.62 -23.84 20.89
N ALA A 54 7.46 -24.32 22.11
CA ALA A 54 8.53 -24.27 23.10
C ALA A 54 9.77 -24.95 22.50
N ALA A 55 10.90 -24.23 22.45
CA ALA A 55 12.15 -24.85 22.02
C ALA A 55 12.39 -26.10 22.89
N ASP A 56 12.56 -27.27 22.27
CA ASP A 56 12.98 -28.50 22.92
C ASP A 56 14.43 -28.35 23.40
N GLY A 57 14.65 -27.41 24.34
CA GLY A 57 15.88 -27.35 25.13
C GLY A 57 15.72 -28.28 26.32
N PRO A 58 16.79 -28.96 26.78
CA PRO A 58 16.72 -29.76 27.99
C PRO A 58 16.20 -28.87 29.11
N ALA A 59 15.11 -29.30 29.74
CA ALA A 59 14.57 -28.65 30.92
C ALA A 59 15.73 -28.35 31.86
N PRO A 60 15.87 -27.11 32.40
CA PRO A 60 16.94 -26.80 33.32
C PRO A 60 16.92 -27.85 34.43
N SER A 61 18.06 -28.51 34.66
CA SER A 61 18.16 -29.63 35.58
C SER A 61 17.60 -29.21 36.94
N ARG A 62 16.73 -30.04 37.51
CA ARG A 62 15.99 -29.83 38.76
C ARG A 62 16.86 -29.48 39.99
N SER A 63 18.18 -29.37 39.84
CA SER A 63 19.13 -29.04 40.89
C SER A 63 19.37 -27.55 41.09
N ALA A 64 18.82 -26.63 40.24
CA ALA A 64 19.06 -25.18 40.32
C ALA A 64 17.87 -24.36 40.86
N LEU A 65 16.71 -24.96 41.07
CA LEU A 65 15.51 -24.23 41.54
C LEU A 65 15.21 -24.58 42.99
N ARG A 66 15.55 -23.68 43.90
CA ARG A 66 15.10 -23.74 45.29
C ARG A 66 13.58 -23.56 45.32
N ARG A 67 12.87 -24.48 45.99
CA ARG A 67 11.41 -24.64 46.07
C ARG A 67 10.57 -23.42 46.55
N GLY A 68 11.09 -22.24 46.58
CA GLY A 68 10.35 -21.04 46.98
C GLY A 68 10.09 -20.05 45.84
N THR A 69 10.74 -20.21 44.69
CA THR A 69 10.72 -19.23 43.60
C THR A 69 9.74 -19.61 42.47
N GLU A 70 9.43 -20.89 42.31
CA GLU A 70 8.53 -21.35 41.23
C GLU A 70 7.10 -20.82 41.36
N CYS A 71 6.56 -20.74 42.58
CA CYS A 71 5.18 -20.26 42.78
C CYS A 71 5.04 -18.73 42.60
N ALA A 72 6.10 -17.97 42.87
CA ALA A 72 6.12 -16.52 42.66
C ALA A 72 6.31 -16.16 41.19
N LEU A 73 7.21 -16.87 40.49
CA LEU A 73 7.44 -16.68 39.06
C LEU A 73 6.23 -17.08 38.19
N GLN A 74 5.47 -18.11 38.61
CA GLN A 74 4.25 -18.54 37.91
C GLN A 74 3.12 -17.53 38.11
N ARG A 75 2.93 -16.98 39.31
CA ARG A 75 1.94 -15.92 39.60
C ARG A 75 2.28 -14.61 38.89
N ASP A 76 3.56 -14.23 38.83
CA ASP A 76 4.01 -13.04 38.07
C ASP A 76 3.83 -13.22 36.57
N SER A 77 3.97 -14.45 36.05
CA SER A 77 3.72 -14.74 34.64
C SER A 77 2.22 -14.65 34.30
N ASP A 78 1.34 -15.17 35.16
CA ASP A 78 -0.11 -15.15 34.92
C ASP A 78 -0.66 -13.70 34.98
N ALA A 79 -0.22 -12.90 35.96
CA ALA A 79 -0.59 -11.49 36.06
C ALA A 79 -0.10 -10.68 34.85
N GLY A 80 1.07 -11.01 34.32
CA GLY A 80 1.62 -10.39 33.12
C GLY A 80 0.82 -10.74 31.86
N VAL A 81 0.35 -11.97 31.72
CA VAL A 81 -0.51 -12.41 30.63
C VAL A 81 -1.87 -11.72 30.69
N ASP A 82 -2.52 -11.69 31.86
CA ASP A 82 -3.82 -11.05 32.04
C ASP A 82 -3.77 -9.54 31.75
N THR A 83 -2.70 -8.86 32.15
CA THR A 83 -2.48 -7.44 31.83
C THR A 83 -2.33 -7.24 30.31
N ALA A 84 -1.56 -8.09 29.62
CA ALA A 84 -1.39 -8.03 28.19
C ALA A 84 -2.71 -8.30 27.44
N LEU A 85 -3.50 -9.28 27.90
CA LEU A 85 -4.82 -9.56 27.31
C LEU A 85 -5.80 -8.40 27.50
N SER A 86 -5.77 -7.74 28.66
CA SER A 86 -6.57 -6.53 28.89
C SER A 86 -6.15 -5.39 27.97
N THR A 87 -4.85 -5.22 27.73
CA THR A 87 -4.31 -4.24 26.79
C THR A 87 -4.70 -4.58 25.35
N LEU A 88 -4.66 -5.87 24.98
CA LEU A 88 -5.10 -6.33 23.67
C LEU A 88 -6.58 -6.00 23.41
N ARG A 89 -7.42 -6.16 24.45
CA ARG A 89 -8.84 -5.81 24.40
C ARG A 89 -9.04 -4.30 24.20
N ALA A 90 -8.24 -3.46 24.87
CA ALA A 90 -8.26 -2.01 24.64
C ALA A 90 -7.84 -1.61 23.21
N LEU A 91 -7.10 -2.47 22.51
CA LEU A 91 -6.78 -2.30 21.09
C LEU A 91 -7.88 -2.81 20.15
N GLY A 92 -8.98 -3.36 20.68
CA GLY A 92 -10.10 -3.84 19.87
C GLY A 92 -10.03 -5.33 19.51
N TYR A 93 -9.22 -6.15 20.20
CA TYR A 93 -9.06 -7.57 19.89
C TYR A 93 -9.37 -8.48 21.08
N ARG A 94 -9.81 -9.70 20.74
CA ARG A 94 -9.88 -10.82 21.66
C ARG A 94 -9.22 -12.05 21.05
N LEU A 95 -8.78 -12.99 21.88
CA LEU A 95 -8.26 -14.27 21.42
C LEU A 95 -9.35 -15.33 21.43
N SER A 96 -9.31 -16.24 20.44
CA SER A 96 -10.05 -17.50 20.50
C SER A 96 -9.51 -18.37 21.66
N ASP A 97 -10.32 -19.31 22.13
CA ASP A 97 -9.90 -20.21 23.23
C ASP A 97 -8.59 -20.96 22.92
N PRO A 98 -8.40 -21.56 21.71
CA PRO A 98 -7.12 -22.19 21.37
C PRO A 98 -5.93 -21.22 21.39
N ALA A 99 -6.13 -19.98 20.95
CA ALA A 99 -5.07 -18.97 20.96
C ALA A 99 -4.71 -18.52 22.38
N ARG A 100 -5.70 -18.42 23.25
CA ARG A 100 -5.51 -18.08 24.66
C ARG A 100 -4.78 -19.19 25.43
N GLU A 101 -5.16 -20.44 25.21
CA GLU A 101 -4.52 -21.60 25.82
C GLU A 101 -3.06 -21.79 25.40
N ALA A 102 -2.71 -21.40 24.16
CA ALA A 102 -1.35 -21.46 23.66
C ALA A 102 -0.41 -20.42 24.31
N LEU A 103 -0.94 -19.32 24.84
CA LEU A 103 -0.16 -18.27 25.49
C LEU A 103 0.17 -18.63 26.94
N THR A 104 1.38 -19.15 27.16
CA THR A 104 1.85 -19.59 28.48
C THR A 104 2.86 -18.65 29.14
N ARG A 105 3.35 -17.61 28.41
CA ARG A 105 4.38 -16.69 28.89
C ARG A 105 3.98 -15.24 28.62
N SER A 106 4.24 -14.38 29.61
CA SER A 106 3.98 -12.94 29.48
C SER A 106 4.73 -12.28 28.33
N GLU A 107 5.95 -12.72 28.01
CA GLU A 107 6.73 -12.20 26.86
C GLU A 107 6.02 -12.45 25.53
N GLN A 108 5.39 -13.62 25.34
CA GLN A 108 4.60 -13.93 24.15
C GLN A 108 3.36 -13.06 24.05
N ALA A 109 2.67 -12.84 25.18
CA ALA A 109 1.49 -11.99 25.23
C ALA A 109 1.83 -10.53 24.93
N TRP A 110 2.95 -10.00 25.44
CA TRP A 110 3.41 -8.64 25.14
C TRP A 110 3.92 -8.48 23.69
N ALA A 111 4.56 -9.49 23.12
CA ALA A 111 4.91 -9.49 21.71
C ALA A 111 3.65 -9.38 20.82
N LEU A 112 2.57 -10.06 21.20
CA LEU A 112 1.28 -9.95 20.53
C LEU A 112 0.66 -8.56 20.67
N VAL A 113 0.66 -7.97 21.86
CA VAL A 113 0.18 -6.59 22.09
C VAL A 113 0.96 -5.60 21.22
N ASN A 114 2.28 -5.73 21.16
CA ASN A 114 3.11 -4.87 20.31
C ASN A 114 2.77 -5.03 18.81
N ALA A 115 2.50 -6.26 18.35
CA ALA A 115 2.07 -6.51 16.98
C ALA A 115 0.71 -5.87 16.70
N ALA A 116 -0.28 -6.08 17.58
CA ALA A 116 -1.61 -5.50 17.45
C ALA A 116 -1.58 -3.96 17.48
N ALA A 117 -0.79 -3.37 18.38
CA ALA A 117 -0.63 -1.92 18.46
C ALA A 117 -0.03 -1.33 17.17
N ARG A 118 0.98 -1.99 16.58
CA ARG A 118 1.54 -1.57 15.27
C ARG A 118 0.48 -1.57 14.18
N LEU A 119 -0.44 -2.53 14.18
CA LEU A 119 -1.50 -2.64 13.17
C LEU A 119 -2.62 -1.61 13.37
N THR A 120 -2.94 -1.26 14.62
CA THR A 120 -4.07 -0.38 14.97
C THR A 120 -3.64 1.07 15.15
N SER A 121 -2.60 1.30 15.97
CA SER A 121 -2.12 2.63 16.33
C SER A 121 -0.85 3.04 15.57
N GLY A 122 -0.36 2.23 14.62
CA GLY A 122 0.86 2.49 13.85
C GLY A 122 2.15 2.18 14.60
N SER A 123 2.23 2.53 15.86
CA SER A 123 3.36 2.24 16.75
C SER A 123 2.86 2.09 18.19
N PRO A 124 3.42 1.20 19.01
CA PRO A 124 3.13 1.15 20.43
C PRO A 124 3.49 2.43 21.19
N ALA A 125 4.38 3.23 20.62
CA ALA A 125 4.85 4.50 21.20
C ALA A 125 4.20 5.72 20.54
N ALA A 126 3.22 5.55 19.65
CA ALA A 126 2.56 6.67 19.00
C ALA A 126 1.75 7.49 20.02
N GLU A 127 2.02 8.79 20.05
CA GLU A 127 1.26 9.73 20.86
C GLU A 127 0.29 10.51 19.97
N TYR A 128 -0.99 10.47 20.32
CA TYR A 128 -2.06 11.15 19.57
C TYR A 128 -2.48 12.43 20.31
N ARG A 129 -1.58 13.40 20.37
CA ARG A 129 -1.82 14.69 21.04
C ARG A 129 -2.16 15.76 20.02
N PRO A 130 -3.42 16.27 19.97
CA PRO A 130 -3.78 17.38 19.11
C PRO A 130 -3.38 18.72 19.71
N PHE A 131 -3.45 19.77 18.90
CA PHE A 131 -3.21 21.15 19.35
C PHE A 131 -4.19 21.57 20.48
N TYR A 132 -5.46 21.19 20.38
CA TYR A 132 -6.46 21.32 21.44
C TYR A 132 -6.72 19.97 22.10
N PRO A 133 -6.03 19.66 23.23
CA PRO A 133 -6.07 18.32 23.82
C PRO A 133 -7.45 17.87 24.33
N ASP A 134 -8.34 18.78 24.66
CA ASP A 134 -9.74 18.48 25.02
C ASP A 134 -10.69 18.53 23.80
N PHE A 135 -10.17 18.18 22.65
CA PHE A 135 -10.93 18.07 21.40
C PHE A 135 -12.07 17.04 21.53
N PRO A 136 -13.26 17.28 21.01
CA PRO A 136 -13.70 18.45 20.21
C PRO A 136 -14.30 19.59 21.04
N VAL A 137 -14.55 19.39 22.32
CA VAL A 137 -15.28 20.34 23.20
C VAL A 137 -14.56 21.68 23.27
N GLN A 138 -13.26 21.65 23.46
CA GLN A 138 -12.41 22.86 23.60
C GLN A 138 -12.55 23.77 22.37
N VAL A 139 -12.57 23.22 21.16
CA VAL A 139 -12.73 24.01 19.93
C VAL A 139 -14.17 24.48 19.76
N ARG A 140 -15.17 23.64 20.06
CA ARG A 140 -16.59 23.98 19.93
C ARG A 140 -17.01 25.12 20.84
N THR A 141 -16.44 25.19 22.05
CA THR A 141 -16.83 26.16 23.08
C THR A 141 -15.99 27.43 23.10
N ALA A 142 -14.78 27.40 22.53
CA ALA A 142 -13.90 28.57 22.48
C ALA A 142 -14.49 29.69 21.60
N SER A 143 -14.23 30.96 21.97
CA SER A 143 -14.55 32.10 21.10
C SER A 143 -13.63 32.15 19.89
N GLU A 144 -14.06 32.73 18.79
CA GLU A 144 -13.20 32.96 17.59
C GLU A 144 -11.92 33.73 17.96
N ALA A 145 -12.05 34.72 18.85
CA ALA A 145 -10.90 35.48 19.33
C ALA A 145 -9.90 34.59 20.08
N THR A 146 -10.37 33.63 20.88
CA THR A 146 -9.51 32.69 21.60
C THR A 146 -8.78 31.77 20.62
N LEU A 147 -9.47 31.23 19.62
CA LEU A 147 -8.89 30.36 18.61
C LEU A 147 -7.80 31.11 17.81
N LEU A 148 -8.10 32.36 17.39
CA LEU A 148 -7.17 33.22 16.66
C LEU A 148 -5.92 33.55 17.50
N VAL A 149 -6.08 33.91 18.78
CA VAL A 149 -4.97 34.25 19.67
C VAL A 149 -4.09 33.01 19.91
N ASN A 150 -4.67 31.84 20.14
CA ASN A 150 -3.92 30.61 20.33
C ASN A 150 -3.09 30.25 19.08
N ALA A 151 -3.66 30.34 17.89
CA ALA A 151 -2.96 30.12 16.63
C ALA A 151 -1.82 31.12 16.44
N ALA A 152 -2.09 32.43 16.65
CA ALA A 152 -1.07 33.49 16.53
C ALA A 152 0.09 33.30 17.51
N LEU A 153 -0.17 32.91 18.76
CA LEU A 153 0.86 32.65 19.75
C LEU A 153 1.69 31.42 19.38
N HIS A 154 1.07 30.37 18.83
CA HIS A 154 1.75 29.19 18.36
C HIS A 154 2.72 29.52 17.21
N TYR A 155 2.23 30.16 16.15
CA TYR A 155 3.07 30.54 15.00
C TYR A 155 4.19 31.53 15.36
N LEU A 156 3.92 32.50 16.25
CA LEU A 156 4.97 33.41 16.74
C LEU A 156 5.98 32.66 17.61
N GLY A 157 5.52 31.70 18.42
CA GLY A 157 6.39 30.84 19.20
C GLY A 157 7.34 30.04 18.32
N ASP A 158 6.85 29.48 17.23
CA ASP A 158 7.64 28.72 16.25
C ASP A 158 8.77 29.58 15.64
N VAL A 159 8.48 30.86 15.32
CA VAL A 159 9.50 31.81 14.79
C VAL A 159 10.65 32.00 15.77
N VAL A 160 10.37 31.96 17.08
CA VAL A 160 11.38 32.17 18.13
C VAL A 160 11.90 30.86 18.75
N GLY A 161 11.48 29.73 18.22
CA GLY A 161 11.89 28.40 18.69
C GLY A 161 11.28 28.00 20.05
N VAL A 162 10.10 28.54 20.39
CA VAL A 162 9.38 28.24 21.63
C VAL A 162 8.01 27.65 21.30
N ARG A 163 7.75 26.42 21.70
CA ARG A 163 6.45 25.79 21.51
C ARG A 163 5.42 26.37 22.48
N VAL A 164 4.40 27.04 21.94
CA VAL A 164 3.28 27.61 22.71
C VAL A 164 2.03 26.80 22.41
N LEU A 165 1.50 26.14 23.42
CA LEU A 165 0.26 25.36 23.33
C LEU A 165 -0.85 26.00 24.19
N PRO A 166 -2.11 25.81 23.83
CA PRO A 166 -3.24 26.24 24.66
C PRO A 166 -3.19 25.62 26.06
N ASP A 167 -3.65 26.35 27.08
CA ASP A 167 -3.76 25.83 28.44
C ASP A 167 -4.72 24.61 28.45
N TYR A 168 -4.25 23.51 29.01
CA TYR A 168 -4.95 22.24 28.97
C TYR A 168 -5.47 21.82 30.34
N ARG A 169 -6.78 21.70 30.44
CA ARG A 169 -7.48 21.03 31.52
C ARG A 169 -8.35 19.95 30.95
N PRO A 170 -7.99 18.66 31.06
CA PRO A 170 -8.80 17.59 30.51
C PRO A 170 -10.16 17.57 31.21
N SER A 171 -11.21 17.57 30.42
CA SER A 171 -12.54 17.27 30.92
C SER A 171 -12.65 15.80 31.32
N PRO A 172 -13.41 15.45 32.37
CA PRO A 172 -13.72 14.06 32.63
C PRO A 172 -14.38 13.43 31.41
N ARG A 173 -13.87 12.29 30.95
CA ARG A 173 -14.40 11.56 29.80
C ARG A 173 -15.09 10.29 30.24
N GLU A 174 -16.30 10.09 29.78
CA GLU A 174 -17.01 8.82 29.98
C GLU A 174 -16.36 7.74 29.12
N PRO A 175 -16.09 6.54 29.66
CA PRO A 175 -15.63 5.42 28.86
C PRO A 175 -16.63 5.12 27.73
N LEU A 176 -16.12 4.71 26.58
CA LEU A 176 -17.00 4.18 25.54
C LEU A 176 -17.75 2.96 26.09
N PRO A 177 -19.04 2.80 25.76
CA PRO A 177 -19.77 1.57 26.13
C PRO A 177 -18.99 0.36 25.64
N GLY A 178 -18.63 -0.54 26.56
CA GLY A 178 -17.94 -1.77 26.22
C GLY A 178 -18.88 -2.69 25.46
N ASP A 179 -18.76 -2.74 24.16
CA ASP A 179 -19.42 -3.75 23.34
C ASP A 179 -18.43 -4.86 23.01
N ASP A 180 -18.53 -5.97 23.73
CA ASP A 180 -17.70 -7.16 23.49
C ASP A 180 -17.99 -7.81 22.12
N GLY A 181 -19.12 -7.50 21.51
CA GLY A 181 -19.47 -7.93 20.13
C GLY A 181 -18.64 -7.24 19.05
N ALA A 182 -18.10 -6.05 19.32
CA ALA A 182 -17.30 -5.29 18.38
C ALA A 182 -15.82 -5.74 18.31
N LEU A 183 -15.35 -6.59 19.27
CA LEU A 183 -13.96 -7.03 19.28
C LEU A 183 -13.65 -8.01 18.16
N THR A 184 -12.55 -7.77 17.46
CA THR A 184 -12.04 -8.68 16.44
C THR A 184 -11.40 -9.91 17.10
N GLU A 185 -11.93 -11.10 16.81
CA GLU A 185 -11.37 -12.36 17.32
C GLU A 185 -10.14 -12.77 16.51
N LEU A 186 -9.06 -13.10 17.22
CA LEU A 186 -7.82 -13.61 16.65
C LEU A 186 -7.70 -15.11 16.92
N GLY A 187 -7.64 -15.91 15.84
CA GLY A 187 -7.43 -17.36 15.90
C GLY A 187 -5.98 -17.75 16.23
N LEU A 188 -5.68 -19.04 16.25
CA LEU A 188 -4.33 -19.59 16.41
C LEU A 188 -3.75 -19.99 15.05
N ALA A 189 -2.62 -19.41 14.66
CA ALA A 189 -1.87 -19.79 13.49
C ALA A 189 -0.82 -20.87 13.80
N THR A 190 -0.60 -21.76 12.85
CA THR A 190 0.38 -22.84 12.91
C THR A 190 1.62 -22.53 12.04
N THR A 191 2.69 -23.30 12.21
CA THR A 191 3.85 -23.24 11.29
C THR A 191 3.47 -23.51 9.84
N GLN A 192 2.44 -24.34 9.59
CA GLN A 192 1.95 -24.60 8.24
C GLN A 192 1.26 -23.36 7.65
N ASP A 193 0.62 -22.55 8.48
CA ASP A 193 0.03 -21.29 8.03
C ASP A 193 1.10 -20.28 7.63
N LEU A 194 2.24 -20.22 8.32
CA LEU A 194 3.38 -19.38 7.92
C LEU A 194 3.94 -19.82 6.56
N LYS A 195 4.11 -21.12 6.34
CA LYS A 195 4.53 -21.67 5.04
C LYS A 195 3.51 -21.34 3.94
N ARG A 196 2.20 -21.39 4.25
CA ARG A 196 1.15 -21.00 3.30
C ARG A 196 1.23 -19.52 2.94
N ILE A 197 1.47 -18.61 3.89
CA ILE A 197 1.66 -17.19 3.60
C ILE A 197 2.83 -16.98 2.64
N VAL A 198 3.95 -17.69 2.82
CA VAL A 198 5.08 -17.61 1.89
C VAL A 198 4.68 -18.13 0.50
N ALA A 199 3.97 -19.25 0.43
CA ALA A 199 3.49 -19.78 -0.85
C ALA A 199 2.56 -18.80 -1.56
N ASP A 200 1.64 -18.15 -0.83
CA ASP A 200 0.74 -17.12 -1.36
C ASP A 200 1.52 -15.91 -1.90
N LEU A 201 2.57 -15.46 -1.20
CA LEU A 201 3.44 -14.39 -1.68
C LEU A 201 4.18 -14.78 -2.97
N LEU A 202 4.70 -16.00 -3.04
CA LEU A 202 5.41 -16.51 -4.22
C LEU A 202 4.48 -16.60 -5.45
N ALA A 203 3.21 -16.95 -5.26
CA ALA A 203 2.20 -17.08 -6.30
C ALA A 203 1.52 -15.73 -6.68
N GLN A 204 1.81 -14.65 -5.99
CA GLN A 204 1.11 -13.37 -6.13
C GLN A 204 1.12 -12.83 -7.56
N ALA A 205 -0.07 -12.41 -8.04
CA ALA A 205 -0.27 -11.91 -9.41
C ALA A 205 0.17 -10.45 -9.63
N THR A 206 0.56 -9.75 -8.56
CA THR A 206 0.95 -8.32 -8.59
C THR A 206 2.37 -8.12 -8.06
N PRO A 207 3.05 -7.00 -8.41
CA PRO A 207 4.33 -6.64 -7.80
C PRO A 207 4.22 -6.50 -6.28
N PHE A 208 5.25 -6.93 -5.57
CA PHE A 208 5.33 -6.79 -4.12
C PHE A 208 5.27 -5.32 -3.69
N SER A 209 4.40 -5.04 -2.75
CA SER A 209 4.45 -3.80 -1.97
C SER A 209 5.69 -3.77 -1.06
N ALA A 210 5.96 -2.65 -0.41
CA ALA A 210 7.01 -2.57 0.61
C ALA A 210 6.69 -3.53 1.77
N GLN A 211 5.40 -3.64 2.13
CA GLN A 211 4.94 -4.53 3.19
C GLN A 211 5.10 -6.01 2.82
N ASP A 212 4.75 -6.40 1.58
CA ASP A 212 4.98 -7.78 1.13
C ASP A 212 6.46 -8.17 1.24
N ARG A 213 7.38 -7.25 0.92
CA ARG A 213 8.83 -7.48 1.05
C ARG A 213 9.27 -7.60 2.51
N ALA A 214 8.72 -6.78 3.40
CA ALA A 214 8.99 -6.88 4.83
C ALA A 214 8.49 -8.22 5.40
N ASP A 215 7.27 -8.62 5.05
CA ASP A 215 6.70 -9.90 5.46
C ASP A 215 7.52 -11.08 4.95
N LEU A 216 7.92 -11.04 3.68
CA LEU A 216 8.74 -12.08 3.08
C LEU A 216 10.11 -12.19 3.79
N THR A 217 10.65 -11.06 4.25
CA THR A 217 11.89 -11.04 5.04
C THR A 217 11.69 -11.67 6.41
N ALA A 218 10.60 -11.32 7.10
CA ALA A 218 10.25 -11.90 8.40
C ALA A 218 9.97 -13.42 8.31
N LEU A 219 9.40 -13.87 7.19
CA LEU A 219 9.02 -15.27 6.95
C LEU A 219 10.06 -16.09 6.19
N ARG A 220 11.26 -15.57 5.94
CA ARG A 220 12.27 -16.25 5.07
C ARG A 220 12.60 -17.69 5.49
N ASP A 221 12.57 -17.97 6.79
CA ASP A 221 12.90 -19.28 7.35
C ASP A 221 11.79 -20.32 7.13
N PHE A 222 10.62 -19.88 6.67
CA PHE A 222 9.48 -20.71 6.29
C PHE A 222 9.36 -20.88 4.77
N GLY A 223 10.42 -20.58 4.02
CA GLY A 223 10.49 -20.68 2.57
C GLY A 223 10.25 -22.10 2.03
N PRO A 224 9.95 -22.23 0.73
CA PRO A 224 9.74 -23.52 0.10
C PRO A 224 11.07 -24.28 -0.08
N GLU A 225 10.98 -25.60 -0.24
CA GLU A 225 12.15 -26.46 -0.50
C GLU A 225 12.67 -26.32 -1.93
N ALA A 226 11.82 -25.95 -2.88
CA ALA A 226 12.15 -25.76 -4.28
C ALA A 226 11.60 -24.43 -4.83
N ALA A 227 12.31 -23.85 -5.79
CA ALA A 227 11.86 -22.59 -6.41
C ALA A 227 10.61 -22.82 -7.26
N PRO A 228 9.49 -22.16 -6.97
CA PRO A 228 8.32 -22.18 -7.84
C PRO A 228 8.56 -21.29 -9.06
N HIS A 229 7.68 -21.44 -10.06
CA HIS A 229 7.67 -20.49 -11.15
C HIS A 229 7.14 -19.12 -10.69
N VAL A 230 7.82 -18.03 -11.08
CA VAL A 230 7.45 -16.66 -10.71
C VAL A 230 7.06 -15.87 -11.96
N ALA A 231 5.78 -15.48 -12.03
CA ALA A 231 5.24 -14.75 -13.18
C ALA A 231 5.57 -13.24 -13.16
N VAL A 232 5.61 -12.64 -11.97
CA VAL A 232 5.86 -11.20 -11.83
C VAL A 232 7.36 -10.93 -11.80
N LYS A 233 7.85 -10.29 -12.85
CA LYS A 233 9.29 -10.05 -13.09
C LYS A 233 10.00 -9.27 -11.98
N GLU A 234 9.31 -8.33 -11.36
CA GLU A 234 9.86 -7.58 -10.22
C GLU A 234 9.98 -8.46 -8.99
N ASN A 235 8.98 -9.32 -8.72
CA ASN A 235 8.99 -10.28 -7.62
C ASN A 235 10.12 -11.30 -7.79
N LEU A 236 10.36 -11.77 -9.02
CA LEU A 236 11.45 -12.69 -9.35
C LEU A 236 12.81 -12.20 -8.85
N ALA A 237 13.13 -10.93 -9.09
CA ALA A 237 14.40 -10.34 -8.64
C ALA A 237 14.50 -10.30 -7.11
N VAL A 238 13.42 -9.92 -6.42
CA VAL A 238 13.35 -9.90 -4.95
C VAL A 238 13.50 -11.31 -4.38
N LEU A 239 12.72 -12.26 -4.89
CA LEU A 239 12.75 -13.67 -4.42
C LEU A 239 14.10 -14.32 -4.60
N THR A 240 14.79 -14.06 -5.74
CA THR A 240 16.13 -14.58 -6.00
C THR A 240 17.18 -14.07 -4.99
N VAL A 241 16.97 -12.86 -4.42
CA VAL A 241 17.83 -12.30 -3.37
C VAL A 241 17.45 -12.83 -1.99
N THR A 242 16.15 -12.94 -1.72
CA THR A 242 15.62 -13.39 -0.42
C THR A 242 15.91 -14.87 -0.16
N PHE A 243 15.81 -15.71 -1.21
CA PHE A 243 16.06 -17.17 -1.16
C PHE A 243 17.24 -17.53 -2.07
N PRO A 244 18.48 -17.23 -1.67
CA PRO A 244 19.67 -17.38 -2.52
C PRO A 244 19.97 -18.84 -2.89
N ASP A 245 19.52 -19.79 -2.08
CA ASP A 245 19.73 -21.23 -2.25
C ASP A 245 18.75 -21.87 -3.23
N LEU A 246 17.68 -21.15 -3.61
CA LEU A 246 16.71 -21.63 -4.58
C LEU A 246 17.11 -21.25 -6.02
N ASP A 247 16.88 -22.19 -6.95
CA ASP A 247 17.17 -21.97 -8.37
C ASP A 247 15.95 -21.43 -9.13
N PHE A 248 15.91 -20.12 -9.32
CA PHE A 248 14.90 -19.42 -10.13
C PHE A 248 15.32 -19.23 -11.60
N SER A 249 16.40 -19.84 -12.07
CA SER A 249 16.98 -19.57 -13.40
C SER A 249 15.99 -19.75 -14.54
N ALA A 250 15.11 -20.76 -14.46
CA ALA A 250 14.06 -21.02 -15.45
C ALA A 250 13.02 -19.90 -15.62
N SER A 251 12.88 -19.01 -14.62
CA SER A 251 11.92 -17.89 -14.66
C SER A 251 12.48 -16.63 -15.34
N TYR A 252 13.79 -16.56 -15.59
CA TYR A 252 14.44 -15.46 -16.30
C TYR A 252 14.27 -15.61 -17.80
N ARG A 253 13.51 -14.72 -18.42
CA ARG A 253 13.16 -14.79 -19.86
C ARG A 253 13.67 -13.63 -20.69
N THR A 254 13.96 -12.48 -20.07
CA THR A 254 14.39 -11.27 -20.77
C THR A 254 15.67 -10.68 -20.16
N VAL A 255 16.37 -9.88 -20.96
CA VAL A 255 17.56 -9.15 -20.48
C VAL A 255 17.21 -8.19 -19.34
N THR A 256 16.01 -7.61 -19.36
CA THR A 256 15.54 -6.73 -18.29
C THR A 256 15.32 -7.48 -16.97
N ASP A 257 14.94 -8.77 -17.00
CA ASP A 257 14.84 -9.58 -15.77
C ASP A 257 16.20 -9.71 -15.09
N VAL A 258 17.25 -9.92 -15.88
CA VAL A 258 18.64 -9.99 -15.37
C VAL A 258 19.10 -8.63 -14.83
N LEU A 259 18.71 -7.54 -15.49
CA LEU A 259 19.00 -6.18 -14.99
C LEU A 259 18.31 -5.93 -13.64
N ARG A 260 17.03 -6.35 -13.47
CA ARG A 260 16.32 -6.26 -12.20
C ARG A 260 17.04 -7.03 -11.08
N LEU A 261 17.54 -8.22 -11.37
CA LEU A 261 18.34 -8.97 -10.40
C LEU A 261 19.61 -8.22 -10.00
N ALA A 262 20.33 -7.64 -10.97
CA ALA A 262 21.52 -6.85 -10.67
C ALA A 262 21.19 -5.63 -9.79
N VAL A 263 20.04 -4.99 -10.02
CA VAL A 263 19.56 -3.87 -9.22
C VAL A 263 19.12 -4.35 -7.83
N ALA A 264 18.44 -5.48 -7.70
CA ALA A 264 18.07 -6.07 -6.40
C ALA A 264 19.30 -6.42 -5.57
N LEU A 265 20.34 -7.02 -6.17
CA LEU A 265 21.63 -7.32 -5.52
C LEU A 265 22.38 -6.05 -5.07
N ALA A 266 22.08 -4.91 -5.68
CA ALA A 266 22.59 -3.60 -5.31
C ALA A 266 21.73 -2.86 -4.27
N GLY A 267 20.63 -3.46 -3.80
CA GLY A 267 19.66 -2.81 -2.89
C GLY A 267 18.84 -1.67 -3.54
N GLY A 268 18.78 -1.66 -4.89
CA GLY A 268 18.07 -0.63 -5.65
C GLY A 268 16.62 -0.96 -5.98
N ASP A 269 15.94 -0.02 -6.66
CA ASP A 269 14.55 -0.16 -7.09
C ASP A 269 14.42 -1.14 -8.27
N VAL A 270 13.83 -2.32 -8.00
CA VAL A 270 13.59 -3.39 -8.98
C VAL A 270 12.58 -2.99 -10.08
N SER A 271 11.78 -1.93 -9.87
CA SER A 271 10.89 -1.39 -10.91
C SER A 271 11.67 -0.70 -12.03
N LEU A 272 12.93 -0.37 -11.78
CA LEU A 272 13.82 0.37 -12.66
C LEU A 272 13.39 1.83 -12.93
N ALA A 273 12.52 2.39 -12.11
CA ALA A 273 12.12 3.80 -12.21
C ALA A 273 13.27 4.73 -11.77
N GLU A 274 14.00 4.36 -10.70
CA GLU A 274 15.09 5.16 -10.14
C GLU A 274 16.47 4.71 -10.64
N PRO A 275 17.45 5.65 -10.75
CA PRO A 275 18.85 5.31 -11.00
C PRO A 275 19.40 4.42 -9.88
N CYS A 276 20.22 3.44 -10.25
CA CYS A 276 20.90 2.56 -9.30
C CYS A 276 22.44 2.69 -9.45
N ARG A 277 23.15 2.70 -8.32
CA ARG A 277 24.62 2.54 -8.27
C ARG A 277 24.93 1.07 -8.04
N PHE A 278 25.69 0.46 -8.94
CA PHE A 278 26.09 -0.93 -8.78
C PHE A 278 27.33 -1.05 -7.89
N PRO A 279 27.32 -1.96 -6.91
CA PRO A 279 28.50 -2.27 -6.10
C PRO A 279 29.49 -3.15 -6.89
N SER A 280 30.64 -3.44 -6.30
CA SER A 280 31.52 -4.49 -6.79
C SER A 280 30.90 -5.86 -6.52
N PHE A 281 30.43 -6.53 -7.58
CA PHE A 281 29.89 -7.88 -7.47
C PHE A 281 30.97 -8.93 -7.16
N SER A 282 30.63 -9.91 -6.33
CA SER A 282 31.46 -11.08 -6.09
C SER A 282 31.65 -11.92 -7.38
N ARG A 283 32.66 -12.80 -7.42
CA ARG A 283 32.84 -13.70 -8.57
C ARG A 283 31.61 -14.61 -8.80
N ALA A 284 30.96 -15.05 -7.74
CA ALA A 284 29.74 -15.85 -7.81
C ALA A 284 28.57 -15.05 -8.43
N GLN A 285 28.31 -13.82 -7.96
CA GLN A 285 27.29 -12.94 -8.50
C GLN A 285 27.54 -12.62 -9.98
N ARG A 286 28.78 -12.28 -10.36
CA ARG A 286 29.12 -12.03 -11.78
C ARG A 286 28.83 -13.25 -12.66
N ARG A 287 29.24 -14.46 -12.23
CA ARG A 287 28.97 -15.70 -12.98
C ARG A 287 27.47 -15.97 -13.07
N ARG A 288 26.70 -15.73 -12.00
CA ARG A 288 25.24 -15.91 -12.00
C ARG A 288 24.58 -14.95 -13.00
N LEU A 289 24.88 -13.65 -12.91
CA LEU A 289 24.31 -12.63 -13.82
C LEU A 289 24.67 -12.86 -15.28
N LEU A 290 25.95 -13.14 -15.57
CA LEU A 290 26.39 -13.43 -16.95
C LEU A 290 25.83 -14.75 -17.47
N GLY A 291 25.71 -15.79 -16.63
CA GLY A 291 25.10 -17.06 -16.99
C GLY A 291 23.61 -16.91 -17.34
N LEU A 292 22.85 -16.16 -16.53
CA LEU A 292 21.45 -15.86 -16.83
C LEU A 292 21.32 -15.02 -18.13
N LEU A 293 22.17 -14.03 -18.33
CA LEU A 293 22.16 -13.22 -19.55
C LEU A 293 22.49 -14.05 -20.79
N ASP A 294 23.42 -15.00 -20.68
CA ASP A 294 23.78 -15.92 -21.76
C ASP A 294 22.65 -16.90 -22.08
N ALA A 295 21.96 -17.41 -21.06
CA ALA A 295 20.80 -18.29 -21.20
C ALA A 295 19.62 -17.55 -21.85
N VAL A 296 19.31 -16.33 -21.42
CA VAL A 296 18.28 -15.47 -22.05
C VAL A 296 18.59 -15.24 -23.52
N GLY A 297 19.86 -14.99 -23.89
CA GLY A 297 20.30 -14.84 -25.27
C GLY A 297 20.15 -16.10 -26.13
N GLN A 298 19.80 -17.26 -25.57
CA GLN A 298 19.43 -18.47 -26.31
C GLN A 298 17.96 -18.52 -26.68
N VAL A 299 17.11 -17.93 -25.83
CA VAL A 299 15.64 -18.03 -25.94
C VAL A 299 15.04 -16.82 -26.64
N GLN A 300 15.58 -15.64 -26.37
CA GLN A 300 15.12 -14.38 -26.95
C GLN A 300 15.93 -14.04 -28.21
N ASP A 301 15.27 -13.52 -29.26
CA ASP A 301 15.96 -12.99 -30.45
C ASP A 301 17.02 -11.95 -30.04
N GLY A 302 18.22 -12.10 -30.55
CA GLY A 302 19.34 -11.21 -30.25
C GLY A 302 19.06 -9.73 -30.61
N ARG A 303 18.26 -9.45 -31.65
CA ARG A 303 17.83 -8.10 -32.02
C ARG A 303 16.91 -7.50 -30.97
N ASP A 304 15.94 -8.27 -30.51
CA ASP A 304 15.00 -7.84 -29.47
C ASP A 304 15.73 -7.61 -28.14
N SER A 305 16.68 -8.48 -27.78
CA SER A 305 17.55 -8.31 -26.61
C SER A 305 18.40 -7.04 -26.70
N ALA A 306 19.02 -6.79 -27.83
CA ALA A 306 19.85 -5.60 -28.06
C ALA A 306 19.00 -4.31 -28.02
N GLU A 307 17.83 -4.31 -28.65
CA GLU A 307 16.89 -3.19 -28.62
C GLU A 307 16.40 -2.90 -27.18
N GLU A 308 16.04 -3.94 -26.43
CA GLU A 308 15.60 -3.81 -25.04
C GLU A 308 16.71 -3.24 -24.15
N MET A 309 17.94 -3.69 -24.34
CA MET A 309 19.11 -3.14 -23.63
C MET A 309 19.39 -1.69 -24.03
N ALA A 310 19.22 -1.33 -25.31
CA ALA A 310 19.47 0.01 -25.81
C ALA A 310 18.56 1.07 -25.15
N ARG A 311 17.33 0.72 -24.79
CA ARG A 311 16.43 1.61 -24.04
C ARG A 311 16.97 2.03 -22.67
N ARG A 312 17.84 1.23 -22.08
CA ARG A 312 18.51 1.49 -20.82
C ARG A 312 20.04 1.45 -20.95
N CYS A 313 20.53 1.93 -22.08
CA CYS A 313 21.93 1.84 -22.52
C CYS A 313 22.92 2.25 -21.41
N GLU A 314 22.73 3.42 -20.80
CA GLU A 314 23.65 3.92 -19.78
C GLU A 314 23.64 3.08 -18.49
N ARG A 315 22.51 2.45 -18.15
CA ARG A 315 22.43 1.53 -17.01
C ARG A 315 23.18 0.24 -17.32
N TRP A 316 23.03 -0.30 -18.53
CA TRP A 316 23.75 -1.47 -19.00
C TRP A 316 25.25 -1.23 -19.14
N LYS A 317 25.68 -0.08 -19.67
CA LYS A 317 27.10 0.30 -19.71
C LYS A 317 27.72 0.37 -18.32
N ARG A 318 27.01 0.93 -17.32
CA ARG A 318 27.44 0.94 -15.93
C ARG A 318 27.54 -0.48 -15.37
N LEU A 319 26.51 -1.30 -15.55
CA LEU A 319 26.51 -2.69 -15.10
C LEU A 319 27.64 -3.52 -15.72
N ALA A 320 27.89 -3.39 -17.03
CA ALA A 320 28.95 -4.10 -17.76
C ALA A 320 30.34 -3.86 -17.15
N ARG A 321 30.65 -2.63 -16.69
CA ARG A 321 31.93 -2.32 -16.01
C ARG A 321 32.12 -3.17 -14.75
N HIS A 322 31.05 -3.45 -14.00
CA HIS A 322 31.08 -4.25 -12.77
C HIS A 322 31.06 -5.75 -13.04
N LEU A 323 30.47 -6.19 -14.18
CA LEU A 323 30.40 -7.59 -14.58
C LEU A 323 31.74 -8.11 -15.21
N ARG A 324 32.53 -7.24 -15.84
CA ARG A 324 33.77 -7.56 -16.56
C ARG A 324 33.56 -8.68 -17.60
N PRO A 325 32.66 -8.50 -18.59
CA PRO A 325 32.29 -9.56 -19.52
C PRO A 325 33.48 -10.16 -20.30
N GLY A 326 34.56 -9.39 -20.57
CA GLY A 326 35.73 -9.86 -21.23
C GLY A 326 36.44 -11.03 -20.48
N ASP A 327 36.45 -11.00 -19.14
CA ASP A 327 37.06 -12.05 -18.31
C ASP A 327 36.32 -13.40 -18.45
N TYR A 328 35.07 -13.36 -18.91
CA TYR A 328 34.14 -14.49 -18.99
C TYR A 328 33.69 -14.82 -20.41
N ALA A 329 34.21 -14.16 -21.45
CA ALA A 329 33.71 -14.25 -22.82
C ALA A 329 33.76 -15.70 -23.38
N ARG A 330 34.74 -16.51 -22.99
CA ARG A 330 34.78 -17.92 -23.40
C ARG A 330 33.67 -18.76 -22.76
N ARG A 331 33.27 -18.41 -21.56
CA ARG A 331 32.25 -19.17 -20.81
C ARG A 331 30.83 -18.71 -21.11
N PHE A 332 30.62 -17.40 -21.33
CA PHE A 332 29.36 -16.76 -21.60
C PHE A 332 29.45 -15.87 -22.86
N PRO A 333 29.59 -16.49 -24.04
CA PRO A 333 29.89 -15.76 -25.28
C PRO A 333 28.75 -14.83 -25.74
N ARG A 334 27.46 -15.25 -25.54
CA ARG A 334 26.30 -14.44 -25.94
C ARG A 334 26.14 -13.23 -25.03
N ALA A 335 26.26 -13.40 -23.72
CA ALA A 335 26.27 -12.31 -22.79
C ALA A 335 27.35 -11.27 -23.08
N ALA A 336 28.56 -11.70 -23.40
CA ALA A 336 29.67 -10.83 -23.77
C ALA A 336 29.38 -10.07 -25.07
N ALA A 337 28.84 -10.75 -26.09
CA ALA A 337 28.46 -10.14 -27.36
C ALA A 337 27.37 -9.09 -27.20
N LEU A 338 26.27 -9.39 -26.47
CA LEU A 338 25.17 -8.43 -26.19
C LEU A 338 25.69 -7.18 -25.47
N LEU A 339 26.50 -7.36 -24.40
CA LEU A 339 27.05 -6.23 -23.65
C LEU A 339 28.01 -5.39 -24.52
N HIS A 340 28.78 -6.01 -25.41
CA HIS A 340 29.63 -5.29 -26.35
C HIS A 340 28.82 -4.51 -27.38
N GLN A 341 27.79 -5.11 -27.98
CA GLN A 341 26.88 -4.48 -28.94
C GLN A 341 26.21 -3.22 -28.35
N VAL A 342 25.72 -3.31 -27.12
CA VAL A 342 25.12 -2.15 -26.44
C VAL A 342 26.16 -1.07 -26.13
N ALA A 343 27.38 -1.44 -25.77
CA ALA A 343 28.46 -0.48 -25.54
C ALA A 343 28.86 0.28 -26.81
N SER A 344 28.84 -0.38 -27.98
CA SER A 344 29.17 0.21 -29.30
C SER A 344 28.03 1.00 -29.96
N GLY A 345 26.80 0.92 -29.40
CA GLY A 345 25.65 1.67 -29.93
C GLY A 345 24.99 1.08 -31.18
N GLY A 346 25.29 -0.18 -31.53
CA GLY A 346 24.82 -0.83 -32.77
C GLY A 346 23.63 -1.77 -32.52
N ALA A 347 22.43 -1.23 -32.19
CA ALA A 347 21.22 -2.05 -32.11
C ALA A 347 20.47 -2.01 -33.46
N GLU A 348 20.20 -3.19 -34.04
CA GLU A 348 19.27 -3.32 -35.16
C GLU A 348 17.81 -3.15 -34.69
N ALA A 349 16.90 -2.77 -35.58
CA ALA A 349 15.49 -2.62 -35.27
C ALA A 349 14.86 -3.96 -34.82
N GLY A 350 14.48 -4.04 -33.57
CA GLY A 350 13.79 -5.17 -32.98
C GLY A 350 12.25 -5.04 -33.11
N PHE A 351 11.54 -5.80 -32.33
CA PHE A 351 10.07 -5.84 -32.34
C PHE A 351 9.44 -4.47 -32.13
N THR A 352 9.92 -3.70 -31.13
CA THR A 352 9.26 -2.42 -30.82
C THR A 352 9.47 -1.38 -31.88
N SER A 353 10.68 -1.26 -32.44
CA SER A 353 10.94 -0.33 -33.54
C SER A 353 10.07 -0.64 -34.73
N ARG A 354 9.92 -1.92 -35.10
CA ARG A 354 9.03 -2.35 -36.20
C ARG A 354 7.55 -2.04 -35.89
N LEU A 355 7.11 -2.25 -34.63
CA LEU A 355 5.75 -1.93 -34.23
C LEU A 355 5.48 -0.42 -34.29
N GLU A 356 6.36 0.40 -33.71
CA GLU A 356 6.22 1.86 -33.74
C GLU A 356 6.24 2.41 -35.20
N GLU A 357 7.05 1.82 -36.06
CA GLU A 357 7.04 2.17 -37.49
C GLU A 357 5.69 1.83 -38.14
N ALA A 358 5.12 0.65 -37.92
CA ALA A 358 3.81 0.27 -38.42
C ALA A 358 2.70 1.21 -37.92
N LEU A 359 2.72 1.53 -36.59
CA LEU A 359 1.75 2.47 -35.99
C LEU A 359 1.89 3.89 -36.54
N ALA A 360 3.11 4.39 -36.73
CA ALA A 360 3.37 5.72 -37.31
C ALA A 360 2.88 5.82 -38.75
N ARG A 361 2.99 4.74 -39.54
CA ARG A 361 2.46 4.63 -40.89
C ARG A 361 0.96 4.37 -40.98
N ARG A 362 0.29 4.18 -39.82
CA ARG A 362 -1.10 3.74 -39.69
C ARG A 362 -1.36 2.40 -40.40
N ASP A 363 -0.34 1.54 -40.51
CA ASP A 363 -0.49 0.17 -41.01
C ASP A 363 -1.08 -0.73 -39.90
N VAL A 364 -2.41 -0.69 -39.81
CA VAL A 364 -3.16 -1.46 -38.80
C VAL A 364 -2.93 -2.96 -38.96
N GLU A 365 -2.91 -3.47 -40.18
CA GLU A 365 -2.70 -4.89 -40.46
C GLU A 365 -1.26 -5.34 -40.15
N GLY A 366 -0.26 -4.52 -40.44
CA GLY A 366 1.12 -4.79 -40.06
C GLY A 366 1.34 -4.76 -38.57
N ALA A 367 0.76 -3.79 -37.87
CA ALA A 367 0.79 -3.69 -36.40
C ALA A 367 0.05 -4.88 -35.74
N LEU A 368 -1.11 -5.30 -36.29
CA LEU A 368 -1.90 -6.42 -35.79
C LEU A 368 -1.10 -7.73 -35.83
N ARG A 369 -0.45 -8.03 -36.98
CA ARG A 369 0.42 -9.21 -37.12
C ARG A 369 1.57 -9.23 -36.11
N LEU A 370 2.17 -8.08 -35.84
CA LEU A 370 3.23 -7.96 -34.80
C LEU A 370 2.67 -8.16 -33.40
N LEU A 371 1.54 -7.55 -33.09
CA LEU A 371 0.92 -7.59 -31.79
C LEU A 371 0.36 -8.97 -31.44
N ALA A 372 -0.14 -9.72 -32.41
CA ALA A 372 -0.72 -11.06 -32.21
C ALA A 372 0.24 -12.07 -31.57
N VAL A 373 1.56 -11.90 -31.74
CA VAL A 373 2.58 -12.77 -31.12
C VAL A 373 3.03 -12.30 -29.75
N ARG A 374 2.51 -11.15 -29.27
CA ARG A 374 2.83 -10.59 -27.95
C ARG A 374 1.55 -10.07 -27.24
N PRO A 375 0.73 -10.97 -26.71
CA PRO A 375 -0.59 -10.66 -26.16
C PRO A 375 -0.60 -9.53 -25.13
N GLY A 376 0.39 -9.48 -24.22
CA GLY A 376 0.49 -8.44 -23.22
C GLY A 376 0.79 -7.05 -23.81
N VAL A 377 1.58 -6.97 -24.89
CA VAL A 377 1.83 -5.72 -25.61
C VAL A 377 0.58 -5.32 -26.40
N PHE A 378 -0.08 -6.28 -27.04
CA PHE A 378 -1.33 -6.05 -27.74
C PHE A 378 -2.39 -5.42 -26.83
N ALA A 379 -2.61 -6.02 -25.65
CA ALA A 379 -3.55 -5.51 -24.67
C ALA A 379 -3.29 -4.04 -24.30
N ARG A 380 -2.02 -3.68 -24.07
CA ARG A 380 -1.64 -2.30 -23.73
C ARG A 380 -1.76 -1.31 -24.88
N ARG A 381 -1.65 -1.79 -26.13
CA ARG A 381 -1.78 -0.98 -27.37
C ARG A 381 -3.17 -1.05 -28.00
N LEU A 382 -4.10 -1.84 -27.44
CA LEU A 382 -5.41 -2.10 -28.03
C LEU A 382 -6.19 -0.82 -28.34
N ASN A 383 -6.33 0.08 -27.37
CA ASN A 383 -7.03 1.35 -27.59
C ASN A 383 -6.36 2.21 -28.66
N HIS A 384 -5.02 2.25 -28.70
CA HIS A 384 -4.29 2.98 -29.74
C HIS A 384 -4.60 2.39 -31.14
N LEU A 385 -4.52 1.07 -31.26
CA LEU A 385 -4.79 0.41 -32.55
C LEU A 385 -6.24 0.62 -32.99
N LEU A 386 -7.22 0.52 -32.09
CA LEU A 386 -8.63 0.79 -32.40
C LEU A 386 -8.87 2.23 -32.87
N ARG A 387 -8.13 3.20 -32.36
CA ARG A 387 -8.21 4.60 -32.79
C ARG A 387 -7.60 4.84 -34.18
N LEU A 388 -6.70 3.98 -34.62
CA LEU A 388 -6.11 4.06 -35.98
C LEU A 388 -7.00 3.44 -37.03
N CYS A 389 -7.98 2.59 -36.65
CA CYS A 389 -8.91 1.97 -37.61
C CYS A 389 -9.79 3.00 -38.28
N VAL A 390 -9.91 2.90 -39.60
CA VAL A 390 -10.67 3.84 -40.43
C VAL A 390 -12.18 3.55 -40.46
N ASP A 391 -12.56 2.28 -40.25
CA ASP A 391 -13.94 1.81 -40.29
C ASP A 391 -14.23 0.76 -39.20
N GLU A 392 -15.51 0.38 -39.04
CA GLU A 392 -15.94 -0.58 -38.04
C GLU A 392 -15.45 -1.99 -38.33
N ALA A 393 -15.38 -2.38 -39.62
CA ALA A 393 -14.89 -3.70 -40.03
C ALA A 393 -13.40 -3.90 -39.62
N ALA A 394 -12.58 -2.85 -39.69
CA ALA A 394 -11.21 -2.88 -39.21
C ALA A 394 -11.18 -3.03 -37.65
N ARG A 395 -12.07 -2.33 -36.92
CA ARG A 395 -12.19 -2.47 -35.47
C ARG A 395 -12.62 -3.88 -35.08
N GLU A 396 -13.62 -4.44 -35.76
CA GLU A 396 -14.08 -5.82 -35.51
C GLU A 396 -12.96 -6.84 -35.71
N ARG A 397 -12.13 -6.71 -36.75
CA ARG A 397 -10.96 -7.58 -36.96
C ARG A 397 -9.94 -7.45 -35.84
N VAL A 398 -9.65 -6.23 -35.38
CA VAL A 398 -8.73 -6.00 -34.25
C VAL A 398 -9.28 -6.65 -32.96
N VAL A 399 -10.58 -6.50 -32.70
CA VAL A 399 -11.21 -7.11 -31.50
C VAL A 399 -11.22 -8.64 -31.59
N ALA A 400 -11.52 -9.20 -32.76
CA ALA A 400 -11.52 -10.64 -33.00
C ALA A 400 -10.11 -11.24 -32.78
N GLU A 401 -9.07 -10.60 -33.31
CA GLU A 401 -7.69 -11.04 -33.09
C GLU A 401 -7.25 -10.87 -31.65
N PHE A 402 -7.64 -9.77 -30.99
CA PHE A 402 -7.40 -9.60 -29.55
C PHE A 402 -8.09 -10.70 -28.75
N ALA A 403 -9.37 -11.02 -29.03
CA ALA A 403 -10.13 -12.07 -28.32
C ALA A 403 -9.42 -13.43 -28.42
N ARG A 404 -8.80 -13.74 -29.56
CA ARG A 404 -8.04 -14.98 -29.76
C ARG A 404 -6.84 -15.11 -28.81
N VAL A 405 -6.14 -14.01 -28.53
CA VAL A 405 -4.92 -13.99 -27.72
C VAL A 405 -5.14 -13.51 -26.28
N ALA A 406 -6.32 -12.99 -25.97
CA ALA A 406 -6.66 -12.45 -24.64
C ALA A 406 -6.49 -13.46 -23.49
N PRO A 407 -6.73 -14.77 -23.65
CA PRO A 407 -6.45 -15.76 -22.60
C PRO A 407 -4.99 -15.78 -22.14
N GLU A 408 -4.07 -15.32 -22.95
CA GLU A 408 -2.63 -15.27 -22.61
C GLU A 408 -2.22 -13.93 -21.92
N VAL A 409 -3.12 -12.93 -21.88
CA VAL A 409 -2.84 -11.63 -21.25
C VAL A 409 -2.89 -11.76 -19.72
N SER A 410 -1.99 -11.14 -18.98
CA SER A 410 -1.99 -11.21 -17.51
C SER A 410 -3.29 -10.68 -16.90
N LEU A 411 -3.73 -11.28 -15.78
CA LEU A 411 -4.97 -10.93 -15.10
C LEU A 411 -5.08 -9.41 -14.76
N PRO A 412 -4.05 -8.77 -14.18
CA PRO A 412 -4.15 -7.34 -13.89
C PRO A 412 -4.38 -6.47 -15.12
N VAL A 413 -3.84 -6.87 -16.28
CA VAL A 413 -4.05 -6.13 -17.54
C VAL A 413 -5.46 -6.36 -18.07
N LEU A 414 -6.01 -7.57 -18.00
CA LEU A 414 -7.40 -7.85 -18.38
C LEU A 414 -8.39 -7.05 -17.53
N VAL A 415 -8.21 -7.04 -16.21
CA VAL A 415 -9.06 -6.24 -15.30
C VAL A 415 -9.00 -4.76 -15.66
N ARG A 416 -7.80 -4.21 -15.93
CA ARG A 416 -7.64 -2.82 -16.37
C ARG A 416 -8.30 -2.51 -17.70
N LEU A 417 -8.28 -3.43 -18.65
CA LEU A 417 -9.00 -3.27 -19.90
C LEU A 417 -10.51 -3.28 -19.69
N TRP A 418 -11.00 -4.19 -18.84
CA TRP A 418 -12.42 -4.23 -18.49
C TRP A 418 -12.86 -2.89 -17.86
N GLU A 419 -12.14 -2.40 -16.86
CA GLU A 419 -12.40 -1.11 -16.20
C GLU A 419 -12.39 0.04 -17.21
N TYR A 420 -11.39 0.05 -18.11
CA TYR A 420 -11.23 1.09 -19.09
C TYR A 420 -12.38 1.12 -20.09
N PHE A 421 -12.70 -0.03 -20.69
CA PHE A 421 -13.71 -0.12 -21.74
C PHE A 421 -15.17 -0.13 -21.20
N SER A 422 -15.36 -0.40 -19.91
CA SER A 422 -16.66 -0.28 -19.22
C SER A 422 -16.94 1.13 -18.68
N SER A 423 -15.92 1.98 -18.55
CA SER A 423 -16.10 3.33 -18.00
C SER A 423 -16.83 4.26 -18.95
N PRO A 424 -17.57 5.28 -18.46
CA PRO A 424 -18.29 6.22 -19.31
C PRO A 424 -17.36 7.08 -20.16
N GLY A 425 -17.95 7.79 -21.12
CA GLY A 425 -17.25 8.72 -21.99
C GLY A 425 -16.98 10.08 -21.37
N PRO A 426 -16.36 11.02 -22.14
CA PRO A 426 -15.94 12.32 -21.64
C PRO A 426 -17.09 13.25 -21.24
N GLU A 427 -18.31 12.96 -21.63
CA GLU A 427 -19.50 13.72 -21.22
C GLU A 427 -19.78 13.53 -19.72
N THR A 428 -19.60 12.32 -19.21
CA THR A 428 -19.76 11.99 -17.79
C THR A 428 -18.41 12.06 -17.05
N LEU A 429 -17.34 11.59 -17.70
CA LEU A 429 -16.00 11.50 -17.12
C LEU A 429 -14.99 12.27 -17.98
N PRO A 430 -14.92 13.61 -17.89
CA PRO A 430 -14.06 14.45 -18.73
C PRO A 430 -12.57 14.24 -18.46
N TRP A 431 -12.21 13.81 -17.26
CA TRP A 431 -10.83 13.54 -16.85
C TRP A 431 -10.69 12.10 -16.37
N ARG A 432 -9.51 11.55 -16.54
CA ARG A 432 -9.14 10.23 -16.03
C ARG A 432 -7.89 10.32 -15.17
N VAL A 433 -7.92 9.60 -14.07
CA VAL A 433 -6.77 9.45 -13.19
C VAL A 433 -5.85 8.37 -13.75
N VAL A 434 -4.60 8.73 -14.03
CA VAL A 434 -3.56 7.80 -14.44
C VAL A 434 -2.52 7.70 -13.33
N ALA A 435 -2.31 6.48 -12.86
CA ALA A 435 -1.29 6.17 -11.86
C ALA A 435 0.05 5.93 -12.55
N ILE A 436 1.08 6.65 -12.10
CA ILE A 436 2.45 6.51 -12.57
C ILE A 436 3.27 5.88 -11.45
N LYS A 437 3.91 4.74 -11.72
CA LYS A 437 4.79 4.10 -10.76
C LYS A 437 6.09 4.89 -10.61
N ALA A 438 6.47 5.19 -9.38
CA ALA A 438 7.75 5.75 -8.99
C ALA A 438 8.46 4.79 -8.04
N ALA A 439 9.75 4.98 -7.78
CA ALA A 439 10.56 4.11 -6.92
C ALA A 439 10.01 3.99 -5.49
N THR A 440 9.55 5.11 -4.95
CA THR A 440 9.06 5.22 -3.58
C THR A 440 7.55 5.02 -3.45
N GLY A 441 6.85 4.73 -4.56
CA GLY A 441 5.41 4.53 -4.56
C GLY A 441 4.74 4.92 -5.87
N THR A 442 3.48 5.34 -5.80
CA THR A 442 2.68 5.74 -6.95
C THR A 442 2.36 7.23 -6.87
N LYS A 443 2.49 7.94 -7.98
CA LYS A 443 1.90 9.28 -8.15
C LYS A 443 0.80 9.23 -9.19
N THR A 444 -0.17 10.12 -9.12
CA THR A 444 -1.26 10.20 -10.09
C THR A 444 -1.26 11.52 -10.85
N THR A 445 -1.78 11.49 -12.04
CA THR A 445 -2.02 12.68 -12.85
C THR A 445 -3.37 12.58 -13.56
N LEU A 446 -3.96 13.73 -13.88
CA LEU A 446 -5.20 13.81 -14.66
C LEU A 446 -4.85 13.97 -16.13
N ILE A 447 -5.49 13.18 -16.96
CA ILE A 447 -5.45 13.32 -18.42
C ILE A 447 -6.87 13.51 -18.98
N PRO A 448 -7.05 14.27 -20.07
CA PRO A 448 -8.36 14.40 -20.70
C PRO A 448 -8.89 13.04 -21.17
N SER A 449 -10.16 12.78 -20.94
CA SER A 449 -10.82 11.60 -21.50
C SER A 449 -11.17 11.88 -22.96
N THR A 450 -10.67 11.06 -23.88
CA THR A 450 -10.91 11.23 -25.33
C THR A 450 -11.69 10.07 -25.95
N ARG A 451 -11.96 9.02 -25.15
CA ARG A 451 -12.66 7.83 -25.63
C ARG A 451 -14.18 8.05 -25.63
N ARG A 452 -14.82 7.77 -26.74
CA ARG A 452 -16.28 7.73 -26.84
C ARG A 452 -16.73 6.26 -26.81
N PRO A 453 -17.45 5.81 -25.77
CA PRO A 453 -17.95 4.45 -25.69
C PRO A 453 -18.86 4.11 -26.89
N GLY A 454 -18.79 2.86 -27.33
CA GLY A 454 -19.56 2.36 -28.48
C GLY A 454 -19.64 0.83 -28.53
N PRO A 455 -20.20 0.26 -29.60
CA PRO A 455 -20.35 -1.20 -29.76
C PRO A 455 -19.01 -1.94 -29.67
N THR A 456 -17.93 -1.37 -30.21
CA THR A 456 -16.56 -1.92 -30.10
C THR A 456 -16.10 -2.09 -28.66
N ASP A 457 -16.40 -1.12 -27.77
CA ASP A 457 -16.03 -1.18 -26.36
C ASP A 457 -16.71 -2.36 -25.66
N ALA A 458 -18.03 -2.54 -25.90
CA ALA A 458 -18.77 -3.69 -25.39
C ALA A 458 -18.21 -5.02 -25.92
N ALA A 459 -17.74 -5.06 -27.15
CA ALA A 459 -17.10 -6.26 -27.71
C ALA A 459 -15.76 -6.58 -27.03
N VAL A 460 -14.95 -5.55 -26.73
CA VAL A 460 -13.70 -5.73 -25.94
C VAL A 460 -14.02 -6.24 -24.54
N VAL A 461 -15.01 -5.66 -23.84
CA VAL A 461 -15.44 -6.12 -22.50
C VAL A 461 -15.81 -7.60 -22.54
N ARG A 462 -16.65 -8.01 -23.52
CA ARG A 462 -17.02 -9.44 -23.69
C ARG A 462 -15.80 -10.32 -23.95
N ALA A 463 -14.87 -9.88 -24.79
CA ALA A 463 -13.64 -10.63 -25.07
C ALA A 463 -12.77 -10.80 -23.81
N VAL A 464 -12.69 -9.78 -22.96
CA VAL A 464 -11.97 -9.85 -21.67
C VAL A 464 -12.67 -10.82 -20.72
N GLU A 465 -13.98 -10.73 -20.56
CA GLU A 465 -14.73 -11.65 -19.68
C GLU A 465 -14.62 -13.10 -20.16
N GLU A 466 -14.71 -13.35 -21.45
CA GLU A 466 -14.52 -14.69 -22.02
C GLU A 466 -13.09 -15.21 -21.78
N ALA A 467 -12.08 -14.37 -21.94
CA ALA A 467 -10.71 -14.72 -21.61
C ALA A 467 -10.51 -15.05 -20.10
N LEU A 468 -11.26 -14.39 -19.22
CA LEU A 468 -11.27 -14.68 -17.78
C LEU A 468 -11.98 -16.02 -17.52
N ARG A 469 -13.15 -16.27 -18.15
CA ARG A 469 -13.87 -17.57 -18.02
C ARG A 469 -13.04 -18.76 -18.49
N GLN A 470 -12.25 -18.60 -19.55
CA GLN A 470 -11.35 -19.66 -20.04
C GLN A 470 -10.24 -20.02 -19.04
N ARG A 471 -10.00 -19.18 -18.04
CA ARG A 471 -8.99 -19.44 -17.00
C ARG A 471 -9.46 -20.33 -15.87
N LYS A 472 -10.75 -20.49 -15.67
CA LYS A 472 -11.41 -21.27 -14.60
C LYS A 472 -10.48 -22.00 -13.63
N ARG A 473 -10.31 -21.52 -12.40
CA ARG A 473 -9.28 -22.02 -11.48
C ARG A 473 -9.80 -22.34 -10.10
N LEU A 474 -10.95 -21.72 -9.80
CA LEU A 474 -11.46 -21.73 -8.44
C LEU A 474 -12.34 -22.94 -8.15
N GLY A 475 -12.66 -23.74 -9.20
CA GLY A 475 -13.60 -24.86 -9.07
C GLY A 475 -15.01 -24.34 -8.73
N ARG A 476 -15.75 -25.08 -7.91
CA ARG A 476 -17.02 -24.60 -7.34
C ARG A 476 -16.74 -23.69 -6.16
N ILE A 477 -17.33 -22.51 -6.16
CA ILE A 477 -17.16 -21.53 -5.11
C ILE A 477 -18.48 -21.14 -4.46
N ALA A 478 -18.44 -20.80 -3.18
CA ALA A 478 -19.50 -20.05 -2.51
C ALA A 478 -19.00 -18.64 -2.21
N VAL A 479 -19.81 -17.61 -2.49
CA VAL A 479 -19.46 -16.21 -2.23
C VAL A 479 -20.56 -15.57 -1.39
N ASP A 480 -20.23 -15.12 -0.19
CA ASP A 480 -21.12 -14.27 0.60
C ASP A 480 -21.24 -12.90 -0.07
N GLN A 481 -22.33 -12.71 -0.83
CA GLN A 481 -22.57 -11.51 -1.59
C GLN A 481 -22.65 -10.26 -0.71
N GLY A 482 -23.21 -10.38 0.50
CA GLY A 482 -23.32 -9.26 1.45
C GLY A 482 -21.95 -8.82 1.96
N MET A 483 -21.09 -9.78 2.34
CA MET A 483 -19.73 -9.48 2.81
C MET A 483 -18.83 -8.93 1.70
N TYR A 484 -19.00 -9.39 0.45
CA TYR A 484 -18.22 -8.96 -0.71
C TYR A 484 -18.77 -7.73 -1.41
N GLU A 485 -19.96 -7.25 -0.99
CA GLU A 485 -20.56 -6.03 -1.53
C GLU A 485 -19.62 -4.82 -1.36
N GLY A 486 -19.45 -4.07 -2.42
CA GLY A 486 -18.62 -2.87 -2.43
C GLY A 486 -17.12 -3.11 -2.58
N TYR A 487 -16.63 -4.35 -2.46
CA TYR A 487 -15.22 -4.64 -2.68
C TYR A 487 -14.86 -4.67 -4.16
N THR A 488 -13.78 -3.95 -4.51
CA THR A 488 -13.21 -3.94 -5.86
C THR A 488 -12.03 -4.91 -5.97
N THR A 489 -11.73 -5.31 -7.20
CA THR A 489 -10.60 -6.22 -7.47
C THR A 489 -9.26 -5.56 -7.10
N PRO A 490 -8.42 -6.17 -6.25
CA PRO A 490 -7.22 -5.55 -5.70
C PRO A 490 -5.99 -5.65 -6.62
N VAL A 491 -6.18 -5.63 -7.95
CA VAL A 491 -5.07 -5.72 -8.94
C VAL A 491 -4.41 -4.37 -9.25
N GLY A 492 -4.93 -3.28 -8.69
CA GLY A 492 -4.34 -1.95 -8.80
C GLY A 492 -3.02 -1.82 -8.04
N LEU A 493 -2.32 -0.69 -8.24
CA LEU A 493 -1.21 -0.34 -7.37
C LEU A 493 -1.76 -0.14 -5.95
N ARG A 494 -1.31 -0.97 -5.03
CA ARG A 494 -1.69 -0.90 -3.62
C ARG A 494 -0.72 -0.01 -2.89
N SER A 495 -1.21 0.77 -1.93
CA SER A 495 -0.31 1.35 -0.94
C SER A 495 0.27 0.24 -0.06
N ALA A 496 1.47 0.47 0.44
CA ALA A 496 2.07 -0.39 1.43
C ALA A 496 1.48 -0.07 2.80
N SER A 497 0.20 -0.42 3.03
CA SER A 497 -0.40 -0.22 4.35
C SER A 497 -0.26 -1.47 5.19
N PRO A 498 0.37 -1.41 6.37
CA PRO A 498 0.38 -2.51 7.33
C PRO A 498 -0.91 -2.60 8.15
N GLY A 499 -1.96 -1.84 7.80
CA GLY A 499 -3.26 -1.91 8.47
C GLY A 499 -3.90 -3.30 8.39
N MET A 500 -4.82 -3.57 9.32
CA MET A 500 -5.49 -4.88 9.43
C MET A 500 -6.33 -5.25 8.21
N ARG A 501 -6.89 -4.28 7.52
CA ARG A 501 -7.77 -4.49 6.38
C ARG A 501 -7.24 -3.70 5.20
N THR A 502 -6.84 -4.41 4.16
CA THR A 502 -6.44 -3.80 2.89
C THR A 502 -7.58 -3.93 1.88
N ALA A 503 -7.77 -2.93 1.05
CA ALA A 503 -8.83 -2.91 0.06
C ALA A 503 -8.32 -2.38 -1.29
N GLY A 504 -8.97 -2.78 -2.36
CA GLY A 504 -8.75 -2.17 -3.68
C GLY A 504 -9.28 -0.74 -3.70
N ARG A 505 -8.68 0.13 -4.50
CA ARG A 505 -9.18 1.51 -4.70
C ARG A 505 -10.60 1.49 -5.24
N GLY A 506 -11.46 2.30 -4.65
CA GLY A 506 -12.88 2.37 -4.97
C GLY A 506 -13.73 1.40 -4.16
N THR A 507 -13.14 0.59 -3.26
CA THR A 507 -13.90 -0.23 -2.32
C THR A 507 -14.75 0.65 -1.42
N ARG A 508 -16.03 0.29 -1.26
CA ARG A 508 -17.05 1.01 -0.50
C ARG A 508 -17.41 0.21 0.75
N LEU A 509 -16.85 0.60 1.89
CA LEU A 509 -17.07 -0.06 3.17
C LEU A 509 -18.27 0.55 3.89
N PRO A 510 -19.15 -0.23 4.54
CA PRO A 510 -20.22 0.33 5.33
C PRO A 510 -19.65 1.15 6.49
N LEU A 511 -20.24 2.31 6.77
CA LEU A 511 -19.97 3.03 8.01
C LEU A 511 -20.66 2.30 9.15
N PRO A 512 -19.98 2.15 10.32
CA PRO A 512 -20.61 1.59 11.49
C PRO A 512 -21.78 2.46 11.98
N GLU A 513 -22.58 1.90 12.85
CA GLU A 513 -23.57 2.68 13.59
C GLU A 513 -22.84 3.75 14.41
N GLY A 514 -23.32 4.99 14.32
CA GLY A 514 -22.72 6.16 14.95
C GLY A 514 -23.05 7.42 14.16
N GLU A 515 -23.05 8.55 14.84
CA GLU A 515 -23.43 9.83 14.23
C GLU A 515 -22.23 10.66 13.82
N THR A 516 -21.04 10.33 14.34
CA THR A 516 -19.81 11.08 14.08
C THR A 516 -18.70 10.15 13.60
N ILE A 517 -18.05 10.54 12.51
CA ILE A 517 -16.79 9.94 12.05
C ILE A 517 -15.66 10.91 12.36
N ARG A 518 -14.63 10.42 13.03
CA ARG A 518 -13.41 11.16 13.31
C ARG A 518 -12.34 10.74 12.33
N PHE A 519 -11.94 11.63 11.44
CA PHE A 519 -10.67 11.50 10.71
C PHE A 519 -9.52 11.81 11.63
N PHE A 520 -8.40 11.11 11.45
CA PHE A 520 -7.14 11.40 12.14
C PHE A 520 -5.95 11.31 11.19
N LEU A 521 -4.95 12.13 11.48
CA LEU A 521 -3.61 12.12 10.90
C LEU A 521 -2.62 12.04 12.05
N HIS A 522 -1.60 11.19 11.92
CA HIS A 522 -0.46 11.13 12.83
C HIS A 522 0.83 11.21 12.04
N TRP A 523 1.83 11.94 12.57
CA TRP A 523 3.17 11.99 12.00
C TRP A 523 4.22 12.23 13.09
N ARG A 524 5.50 12.08 12.72
CA ARG A 524 6.66 12.39 13.55
C ARG A 524 7.69 13.14 12.74
N ASP A 525 8.41 14.08 13.37
CA ASP A 525 9.52 14.79 12.77
C ASP A 525 10.64 13.85 12.30
N LEU A 526 11.44 14.29 11.35
CA LEU A 526 12.61 13.54 10.90
C LEU A 526 13.61 13.40 12.05
N PRO A 527 14.27 12.24 12.20
CA PRO A 527 15.34 12.11 13.16
C PRO A 527 16.49 13.09 12.80
N GLU A 528 17.12 13.70 13.81
CA GLU A 528 18.31 14.51 13.61
C GLU A 528 19.29 13.75 12.71
N ALA A 529 19.74 14.37 11.63
CA ALA A 529 20.64 13.75 10.68
C ALA A 529 21.93 13.34 11.41
N LEU A 530 22.18 12.05 11.52
CA LEU A 530 23.51 11.55 11.90
C LEU A 530 24.53 12.17 10.93
N PRO A 531 25.63 12.77 11.43
CA PRO A 531 26.63 13.37 10.57
C PRO A 531 27.08 12.33 9.55
N LYS A 532 26.85 12.61 8.27
CA LYS A 532 27.32 11.78 7.17
C LYS A 532 28.84 11.64 7.31
N ALA A 533 29.34 10.41 7.36
CA ALA A 533 30.77 10.16 7.24
C ALA A 533 31.30 10.90 5.99
N PRO A 534 32.43 11.61 6.10
CA PRO A 534 32.97 12.43 5.02
C PRO A 534 33.20 11.55 3.77
N GLY A 535 32.36 11.76 2.76
CA GLY A 535 32.54 11.16 1.44
C GLY A 535 33.61 11.94 0.65
N PRO A 536 34.27 11.34 -0.35
CA PRO A 536 35.37 11.95 -1.11
C PRO A 536 34.94 13.06 -2.09
N ALA A 537 33.72 13.53 -2.08
CA ALA A 537 33.29 14.71 -2.80
C ALA A 537 33.21 15.87 -1.80
N GLY A 538 33.96 16.94 -2.09
CA GLY A 538 34.13 18.13 -1.24
C GLY A 538 32.82 18.73 -0.74
N PRO A 539 32.85 19.80 0.10
CA PRO A 539 31.73 20.35 0.80
C PRO A 539 30.74 20.99 -0.21
N ALA A 540 29.91 20.17 -0.84
CA ALA A 540 28.62 20.65 -1.31
C ALA A 540 27.84 20.94 -0.03
N ALA A 541 27.40 22.20 0.12
CA ALA A 541 26.60 22.64 1.23
C ALA A 541 25.61 21.55 1.63
N ALA A 542 25.76 21.02 2.84
CA ALA A 542 24.67 20.33 3.50
C ALA A 542 23.59 21.43 3.60
N GLU A 543 22.60 21.39 2.72
CA GLU A 543 21.35 22.08 2.96
C GLU A 543 20.92 21.57 4.34
N ASP A 544 20.85 22.49 5.28
CA ASP A 544 20.32 22.28 6.63
C ASP A 544 18.83 21.92 6.41
N ARG A 545 18.57 20.64 6.15
CA ARG A 545 17.20 20.18 5.95
C ARG A 545 16.53 20.33 7.29
N ASP A 546 15.55 21.19 7.33
CA ASP A 546 14.65 21.31 8.47
C ASP A 546 14.15 19.90 8.80
N THR A 547 14.41 19.43 10.01
CA THR A 547 13.94 18.11 10.50
C THR A 547 12.49 18.18 10.92
N ARG A 548 11.96 19.36 11.07
CA ARG A 548 10.57 19.64 11.44
C ARG A 548 9.64 19.28 10.30
N VAL A 549 8.62 18.49 10.62
CA VAL A 549 7.59 18.07 9.67
C VAL A 549 6.26 18.69 10.05
N ASP A 550 5.67 19.40 9.11
CA ASP A 550 4.39 20.08 9.21
C ASP A 550 3.43 19.44 8.20
N LEU A 551 2.41 18.71 8.70
CA LEU A 551 1.39 18.03 7.90
C LEU A 551 0.00 18.50 8.29
N ASP A 552 -0.72 19.03 7.32
CA ASP A 552 -2.09 19.54 7.48
C ASP A 552 -3.13 18.45 7.15
N LEU A 553 -4.09 18.26 8.03
CA LEU A 553 -5.32 17.51 7.78
C LEU A 553 -6.44 18.44 7.35
N SER A 554 -7.20 18.07 6.31
CA SER A 554 -8.40 18.82 5.92
C SER A 554 -9.53 17.88 5.53
N ALA A 555 -10.78 18.35 5.70
CA ALA A 555 -11.99 17.71 5.19
C ALA A 555 -12.66 18.63 4.17
N PHE A 556 -12.81 18.13 2.95
CA PHE A 556 -13.39 18.86 1.84
C PHE A 556 -14.81 18.35 1.56
N PHE A 557 -15.80 19.17 1.81
CA PHE A 557 -17.22 18.85 1.63
C PHE A 557 -17.65 19.19 0.21
N VAL A 558 -18.46 18.33 -0.39
CA VAL A 558 -18.93 18.48 -1.77
C VAL A 558 -20.43 18.15 -1.84
N SER A 559 -21.21 19.01 -2.48
CA SER A 559 -22.63 18.75 -2.78
C SER A 559 -22.78 17.67 -3.86
N GLU A 560 -23.98 17.08 -3.97
CA GLU A 560 -24.28 16.03 -4.95
C GLU A 560 -24.06 16.46 -6.40
N ASP A 561 -24.35 17.71 -6.70
CA ASP A 561 -24.22 18.32 -8.03
C ASP A 561 -22.82 18.91 -8.30
N PHE A 562 -21.89 18.76 -7.37
CA PHE A 562 -20.52 19.30 -7.42
C PHE A 562 -20.41 20.83 -7.56
N THR A 563 -21.51 21.57 -7.31
CA THR A 563 -21.53 23.04 -7.45
C THR A 563 -21.11 23.78 -6.20
N ARG A 564 -21.29 23.17 -5.02
CA ARG A 564 -20.93 23.74 -3.72
C ARG A 564 -19.84 22.94 -3.05
N THR A 565 -18.89 23.65 -2.45
CA THR A 565 -17.80 23.08 -1.67
C THR A 565 -17.57 23.89 -0.39
N GLU A 566 -17.17 23.22 0.68
CA GLU A 566 -16.72 23.81 1.94
C GLU A 566 -15.50 23.04 2.43
N GLN A 567 -14.62 23.71 3.15
CA GLN A 567 -13.42 23.10 3.68
C GLN A 567 -13.27 23.38 5.17
N ILE A 568 -12.99 22.35 5.94
CA ILE A 568 -12.54 22.40 7.33
C ILE A 568 -11.07 22.06 7.36
N ALA A 569 -10.27 23.00 7.86
CA ALA A 569 -8.80 22.97 7.84
C ALA A 569 -8.24 23.87 8.96
N TYR A 570 -6.93 23.97 9.08
CA TYR A 570 -6.23 24.77 10.07
C TYR A 570 -6.70 26.25 10.15
N TYR A 571 -7.16 26.83 9.04
CA TYR A 571 -7.65 28.20 8.95
C TYR A 571 -9.18 28.34 9.12
N ASN A 572 -9.93 27.23 9.11
CA ASN A 572 -11.36 27.15 9.32
C ASN A 572 -11.69 25.95 10.20
N LEU A 573 -11.52 26.11 11.51
CA LEU A 573 -11.53 25.00 12.46
C LEU A 573 -12.93 24.41 12.68
N ARG A 574 -14.03 25.08 12.32
CA ARG A 574 -15.36 24.57 12.61
C ARG A 574 -16.43 25.06 11.66
N SER A 575 -17.40 24.19 11.45
CA SER A 575 -18.72 24.48 10.92
C SER A 575 -19.77 23.81 11.82
N THR A 576 -21.03 23.89 11.45
CA THR A 576 -22.05 23.14 12.18
C THR A 576 -21.92 21.63 11.96
N ALA A 577 -21.35 21.20 10.81
CA ALA A 577 -21.18 19.79 10.45
C ALA A 577 -19.84 19.19 10.87
N ALA A 578 -18.81 19.99 11.12
CA ALA A 578 -17.48 19.46 11.42
C ALA A 578 -16.65 20.38 12.32
N VAL A 579 -15.63 19.77 12.97
CA VAL A 579 -14.69 20.46 13.88
C VAL A 579 -13.29 19.88 13.69
N HIS A 580 -12.28 20.76 13.55
CA HIS A 580 -10.86 20.46 13.45
C HIS A 580 -10.14 20.66 14.78
N SER A 581 -9.16 19.84 15.10
CA SER A 581 -8.45 19.86 16.39
C SER A 581 -7.36 20.93 16.53
N GLY A 582 -7.21 21.82 15.55
CA GLY A 582 -6.15 22.82 15.51
C GLY A 582 -4.91 22.33 14.78
N ASP A 583 -3.99 23.24 14.52
CA ASP A 583 -2.81 23.08 13.66
C ASP A 583 -1.53 22.87 14.49
N LEU A 584 -0.79 21.81 14.20
CA LEU A 584 0.50 21.48 14.80
C LEU A 584 1.61 21.52 13.74
N THR A 585 2.48 22.49 13.82
CA THR A 585 3.54 22.74 12.86
C THR A 585 4.80 21.91 13.07
N SER A 586 4.87 21.06 14.11
CA SER A 586 6.02 20.19 14.41
C SER A 586 5.62 19.01 15.30
N ALA A 587 6.32 17.90 15.17
CA ALA A 587 6.00 16.64 15.82
C ALA A 587 7.24 15.90 16.36
N PRO A 588 8.07 16.50 17.27
CA PRO A 588 9.30 15.86 17.75
C PRO A 588 9.04 14.55 18.47
N ASP A 589 7.96 14.49 19.27
CA ASP A 589 7.52 13.29 20.01
C ASP A 589 6.34 12.59 19.34
N GLY A 590 5.95 13.03 18.15
CA GLY A 590 4.71 12.67 17.48
C GLY A 590 3.64 13.74 17.68
N ALA A 591 2.79 13.93 16.67
CA ALA A 591 1.64 14.83 16.69
C ALA A 591 0.46 14.18 15.99
N ALA A 592 -0.74 14.64 16.28
CA ALA A 592 -1.93 14.19 15.60
C ALA A 592 -2.92 15.33 15.38
N GLU A 593 -3.56 15.33 14.24
CA GLU A 593 -4.72 16.17 13.94
C GLU A 593 -5.96 15.34 13.75
N PHE A 594 -7.10 15.91 14.12
CA PHE A 594 -8.40 15.26 14.05
C PHE A 594 -9.44 16.17 13.43
N ILE A 595 -10.38 15.57 12.69
CA ILE A 595 -11.60 16.25 12.23
C ILE A 595 -12.79 15.36 12.55
N ASP A 596 -13.70 15.86 13.37
CA ASP A 596 -15.00 15.24 13.60
C ASP A 596 -16.00 15.72 12.55
N VAL A 597 -16.68 14.76 11.91
CA VAL A 597 -17.76 15.01 10.95
C VAL A 597 -19.06 14.44 11.51
N THR A 598 -20.03 15.27 11.79
CA THR A 598 -21.37 14.87 12.22
C THR A 598 -22.21 14.57 10.98
N LEU A 599 -22.45 13.28 10.71
CA LEU A 599 -23.02 12.80 9.45
C LEU A 599 -24.42 13.38 9.14
N ALA A 600 -25.32 13.33 10.13
CA ALA A 600 -26.69 13.85 9.97
C ALA A 600 -26.72 15.36 9.71
N GLU A 601 -25.83 16.12 10.35
CA GLU A 601 -25.72 17.55 10.17
C GLU A 601 -25.19 17.90 8.77
N ALA A 602 -24.17 17.18 8.32
CA ALA A 602 -23.61 17.37 6.99
C ALA A 602 -24.66 17.11 5.89
N LEU A 603 -25.45 16.04 6.04
CA LEU A 603 -26.57 15.75 5.12
C LEU A 603 -27.65 16.85 5.14
N ARG A 604 -28.03 17.37 6.32
CA ARG A 604 -29.02 18.46 6.43
C ARG A 604 -28.58 19.74 5.71
N GLN A 605 -27.26 19.98 5.62
CA GLN A 605 -26.72 21.12 4.89
C GLN A 605 -26.60 20.86 3.37
N GLY A 606 -26.98 19.68 2.92
CA GLY A 606 -26.93 19.28 1.51
C GLY A 606 -25.56 18.87 1.01
N TRP A 607 -24.68 18.46 1.93
CA TRP A 607 -23.40 17.81 1.55
C TRP A 607 -23.63 16.34 1.20
N ARG A 608 -22.99 15.87 0.15
CA ARG A 608 -23.07 14.47 -0.30
C ARG A 608 -21.79 13.72 0.02
N TYR A 609 -20.65 14.34 -0.23
CA TYR A 609 -19.35 13.72 -0.03
C TYR A 609 -18.47 14.52 0.93
N VAL A 610 -17.64 13.80 1.70
CA VAL A 610 -16.58 14.38 2.52
C VAL A 610 -15.26 13.72 2.14
N VAL A 611 -14.34 14.50 1.58
CA VAL A 611 -13.02 14.03 1.14
C VAL A 611 -12.00 14.38 2.20
N MET A 612 -11.35 13.37 2.76
CA MET A 612 -10.17 13.56 3.62
C MET A 612 -8.96 13.89 2.76
N THR A 613 -8.25 14.96 3.09
CA THR A 613 -7.01 15.36 2.41
C THR A 613 -5.89 15.58 3.41
N VAL A 614 -4.66 15.22 3.01
CA VAL A 614 -3.44 15.45 3.77
C VAL A 614 -2.46 16.22 2.89
N HIS A 615 -1.85 17.27 3.44
CA HIS A 615 -0.87 18.11 2.78
C HIS A 615 0.41 18.23 3.61
N SER A 616 1.58 18.18 2.99
CA SER A 616 2.86 18.47 3.63
C SER A 616 3.25 19.94 3.38
N PHE A 617 3.04 20.78 4.37
CA PHE A 617 3.40 22.21 4.29
C PHE A 617 4.91 22.42 4.33
N SER A 618 5.63 21.60 5.09
CA SER A 618 7.09 21.60 5.19
C SER A 618 7.81 21.03 3.96
N HIS A 619 7.07 20.67 2.90
CA HIS A 619 7.60 20.13 1.64
C HIS A 619 8.41 18.84 1.76
N HIS A 620 8.19 18.06 2.80
CA HIS A 620 8.65 16.68 2.88
C HIS A 620 7.70 15.77 2.11
N ARG A 621 8.24 14.86 1.30
CA ARG A 621 7.40 13.83 0.69
C ARG A 621 6.86 12.92 1.79
N LEU A 622 5.61 12.50 1.67
CA LEU A 622 5.01 11.62 2.68
C LEU A 622 5.83 10.34 2.90
N SER A 623 6.51 9.83 1.85
CA SER A 623 7.44 8.69 1.94
C SER A 623 8.74 8.98 2.69
N GLU A 624 9.07 10.22 2.99
CA GLU A 624 10.27 10.63 3.73
C GLU A 624 9.99 10.73 5.23
N VAL A 625 8.72 10.85 5.62
CA VAL A 625 8.28 10.97 7.00
C VAL A 625 8.25 9.58 7.65
N PRO A 626 9.01 9.36 8.73
CA PRO A 626 9.22 8.01 9.28
C PRO A 626 7.97 7.37 9.89
N GLU A 627 7.09 8.16 10.49
CA GLU A 627 5.80 7.76 11.04
C GLU A 627 4.75 8.70 10.45
N CYS A 628 3.99 8.21 9.46
CA CYS A 628 2.98 9.02 8.79
C CYS A 628 1.81 8.13 8.38
N TRP A 629 0.68 8.28 9.05
CA TRP A 629 -0.55 7.53 8.73
C TRP A 629 -1.80 8.35 8.99
N ALA A 630 -2.82 8.04 8.25
CA ALA A 630 -4.15 8.62 8.34
C ALA A 630 -5.21 7.54 8.55
N GLY A 631 -6.34 7.90 9.12
CA GLY A 631 -7.41 6.94 9.31
C GLY A 631 -8.75 7.56 9.68
N ALA A 632 -9.71 6.68 9.93
CA ALA A 632 -11.05 7.02 10.36
C ALA A 632 -11.47 6.16 11.56
N MET A 633 -12.12 6.79 12.53
CA MET A 633 -12.70 6.19 13.74
C MET A 633 -14.20 6.46 13.80
N ALA A 634 -14.96 5.48 14.28
CA ALA A 634 -16.36 5.69 14.65
C ALA A 634 -16.46 6.37 16.03
N ARG A 635 -17.33 7.36 16.17
CA ARG A 635 -17.54 8.05 17.44
C ARG A 635 -19.06 8.15 17.75
N SER A 636 -19.39 8.17 19.03
CA SER A 636 -20.74 8.50 19.46
C SER A 636 -21.02 10.00 19.27
N THR A 637 -22.27 10.39 19.43
CA THR A 637 -22.68 11.82 19.44
C THR A 637 -22.17 12.57 20.67
N ASP A 638 -21.89 11.87 21.77
CA ASP A 638 -21.36 12.50 22.97
C ASP A 638 -19.88 12.87 22.78
N PRO A 639 -19.55 14.16 22.68
CA PRO A 639 -18.16 14.60 22.47
C PRO A 639 -17.25 14.32 23.66
N GLN A 640 -17.79 13.95 24.82
CA GLN A 640 -17.04 13.60 26.03
C GLN A 640 -16.83 12.09 26.19
N SER A 641 -17.41 11.29 25.30
CA SER A 641 -17.26 9.84 25.32
C SER A 641 -15.93 9.39 24.74
N GLY A 642 -15.21 8.57 25.46
CA GLY A 642 -13.92 7.97 25.09
C GLY A 642 -12.75 8.97 24.96
N GLU A 643 -11.56 8.45 24.77
CA GLU A 643 -10.33 9.24 24.56
C GLU A 643 -10.32 9.95 23.21
N VAL A 644 -9.43 10.94 23.03
CA VAL A 644 -9.29 11.64 21.75
C VAL A 644 -8.93 10.66 20.63
N PHE A 645 -8.01 9.74 20.90
CA PHE A 645 -7.72 8.59 20.06
C PHE A 645 -8.11 7.31 20.80
N GLU A 646 -9.01 6.54 20.23
CA GLU A 646 -9.49 5.28 20.77
C GLU A 646 -9.23 4.16 19.76
N ALA A 647 -8.20 3.35 20.02
CA ALA A 647 -7.72 2.32 19.09
C ALA A 647 -8.81 1.32 18.69
N SER A 648 -9.66 0.92 19.64
CA SER A 648 -10.78 -0.03 19.42
C SER A 648 -11.83 0.48 18.42
N THR A 649 -11.90 1.79 18.21
CA THR A 649 -12.86 2.42 17.27
C THR A 649 -12.27 2.73 15.91
N VAL A 650 -10.99 2.40 15.67
CA VAL A 650 -10.34 2.58 14.37
C VAL A 650 -10.96 1.64 13.34
N MET A 651 -11.65 2.23 12.38
CA MET A 651 -12.27 1.49 11.27
C MET A 651 -11.26 1.11 10.21
N GLN A 652 -10.45 2.10 9.84
CA GLN A 652 -9.43 1.99 8.80
C GLN A 652 -8.24 2.88 9.15
N ARG A 653 -7.04 2.37 8.83
CA ARG A 653 -5.78 3.09 8.89
C ARG A 653 -4.98 2.85 7.62
N LEU A 654 -4.35 3.89 7.11
CA LEU A 654 -3.54 3.88 5.90
C LEU A 654 -2.21 4.57 6.16
N ASP A 655 -1.09 3.89 5.92
CA ASP A 655 0.22 4.53 5.94
C ASP A 655 0.43 5.38 4.68
N LEU A 656 0.84 6.62 4.87
CA LEU A 656 1.06 7.56 3.80
C LEU A 656 2.51 7.47 3.33
N VAL A 657 2.77 6.54 2.41
CA VAL A 657 4.12 6.24 1.88
C VAL A 657 4.32 6.70 0.44
N SER A 658 3.52 7.65 -0.03
CA SER A 658 3.63 8.16 -1.40
C SER A 658 4.79 9.13 -1.58
N PRO A 659 5.38 9.22 -2.81
CA PRO A 659 6.44 10.17 -3.12
C PRO A 659 5.90 11.59 -3.39
N THR A 660 4.69 11.88 -2.95
CA THR A 660 3.99 13.15 -3.15
C THR A 660 3.89 13.93 -1.86
N PHE A 661 3.56 15.20 -1.97
CA PHE A 661 3.29 16.10 -0.83
C PHE A 661 1.82 16.08 -0.42
N ASN A 662 0.96 15.42 -1.20
CA ASN A 662 -0.47 15.38 -0.97
C ASN A 662 -0.99 13.96 -1.10
N ALA A 663 -1.97 13.62 -0.27
CA ALA A 663 -2.72 12.37 -0.33
C ALA A 663 -4.21 12.60 -0.03
N THR A 664 -5.05 11.76 -0.62
CA THR A 664 -6.48 11.67 -0.31
C THR A 664 -6.78 10.21 0.10
N PRO A 665 -6.71 9.90 1.41
CA PRO A 665 -6.88 8.54 1.90
C PRO A 665 -8.29 7.99 1.69
N PHE A 666 -9.31 8.76 2.09
CA PHE A 666 -10.69 8.30 2.16
C PHE A 666 -11.68 9.36 1.69
N VAL A 667 -12.85 8.88 1.27
CA VAL A 667 -14.05 9.68 1.01
C VAL A 667 -15.22 9.07 1.78
N ILE A 668 -16.04 9.90 2.42
CA ILE A 668 -17.34 9.47 2.94
C ILE A 668 -18.41 9.82 1.91
N ASP A 669 -19.22 8.85 1.51
CA ASP A 669 -20.52 9.06 0.90
C ASP A 669 -21.56 9.10 2.03
N LEU A 670 -22.04 10.29 2.33
CA LEU A 670 -22.93 10.54 3.46
C LEU A 670 -24.30 9.87 3.29
N ALA A 671 -24.86 9.95 2.08
CA ALA A 671 -26.22 9.43 1.84
C ALA A 671 -26.25 7.90 1.78
N GLU A 672 -25.21 7.27 1.21
CA GLU A 672 -25.10 5.81 1.20
C GLU A 672 -24.46 5.25 2.48
N ARG A 673 -24.01 6.10 3.38
CA ARG A 673 -23.27 5.73 4.60
C ARG A 673 -22.13 4.76 4.28
N ARG A 674 -21.27 5.13 3.34
CA ARG A 674 -20.11 4.34 2.92
C ARG A 674 -18.81 5.13 3.09
N LEU A 675 -17.78 4.47 3.61
CA LEU A 675 -16.40 4.94 3.54
C LEU A 675 -15.78 4.37 2.26
N ILE A 676 -15.36 5.23 1.35
CA ILE A 676 -14.73 4.83 0.10
C ILE A 676 -13.21 4.86 0.28
N TRP A 677 -12.56 3.72 0.09
CA TRP A 677 -11.11 3.60 0.09
C TRP A 677 -10.53 4.25 -1.16
N TRP A 678 -9.87 5.37 -1.02
CA TRP A 678 -9.32 6.08 -2.17
C TRP A 678 -7.81 5.87 -2.34
N ASP A 679 -7.04 6.05 -1.27
CA ASP A 679 -5.58 5.83 -1.30
C ASP A 679 -4.94 6.50 -2.52
N LEU A 680 -5.24 7.77 -2.76
CA LEU A 680 -4.79 8.50 -3.92
C LEU A 680 -3.63 9.43 -3.56
N PRO A 681 -2.40 9.15 -4.05
CA PRO A 681 -1.30 10.11 -4.00
C PRO A 681 -1.50 11.16 -5.11
N VAL A 682 -1.85 12.38 -4.72
CA VAL A 682 -2.09 13.46 -5.68
C VAL A 682 -0.76 14.06 -6.11
N GLY A 683 -0.34 13.79 -7.35
CA GLY A 683 0.85 14.38 -7.96
C GLY A 683 0.57 15.81 -8.42
N VAL A 684 1.35 16.77 -7.91
CA VAL A 684 1.50 18.11 -8.49
C VAL A 684 2.86 18.15 -9.16
N GLY A 685 3.00 18.77 -10.36
CA GLY A 685 4.26 18.81 -11.10
C GLY A 685 5.41 19.34 -10.21
N GLU A 686 6.65 18.92 -10.49
CA GLU A 686 7.84 19.07 -9.65
C GLU A 686 8.15 20.48 -9.11
N HIS A 687 7.44 21.53 -9.59
CA HIS A 687 7.65 22.93 -9.20
C HIS A 687 6.38 23.64 -8.72
N GLN A 688 5.26 22.97 -8.54
CA GLN A 688 4.03 23.56 -8.02
C GLN A 688 3.59 22.83 -6.75
N VAL A 689 4.04 23.31 -5.63
CA VAL A 689 3.43 23.06 -4.33
C VAL A 689 2.11 23.85 -4.33
N ALA A 690 1.09 23.25 -4.92
CA ALA A 690 -0.24 23.81 -4.77
C ALA A 690 -0.87 23.08 -3.60
N ASN A 691 -1.14 23.79 -2.53
CA ASN A 691 -2.08 23.36 -1.50
C ASN A 691 -3.34 22.88 -2.21
N LEU A 692 -3.83 21.67 -1.90
CA LEU A 692 -5.09 21.14 -2.45
C LEU A 692 -6.24 22.12 -2.21
N ASP A 693 -6.17 22.94 -1.15
CA ASP A 693 -7.11 23.99 -0.81
C ASP A 693 -7.30 25.02 -1.96
N ARG A 694 -6.28 25.26 -2.75
CA ARG A 694 -6.34 26.15 -3.93
C ARG A 694 -6.66 25.38 -5.23
N SER A 695 -6.83 24.06 -5.16
CA SER A 695 -7.03 23.18 -6.31
C SER A 695 -8.33 22.40 -6.27
N SER A 696 -9.41 23.01 -5.75
CA SER A 696 -10.74 22.38 -5.63
C SER A 696 -11.17 21.65 -6.89
N ASN A 697 -10.93 22.23 -8.07
CA ASN A 697 -11.28 21.60 -9.36
C ASN A 697 -10.52 20.28 -9.60
N ARG A 698 -9.30 20.14 -9.06
CA ARG A 698 -8.55 18.88 -9.20
C ARG A 698 -9.10 17.82 -8.28
N VAL A 699 -9.42 18.16 -7.02
CA VAL A 699 -10.06 17.24 -6.07
C VAL A 699 -11.38 16.75 -6.66
N LEU A 700 -12.19 17.66 -7.20
CA LEU A 700 -13.45 17.31 -7.86
C LEU A 700 -13.25 16.38 -9.07
N ALA A 701 -12.26 16.65 -9.92
CA ALA A 701 -11.97 15.80 -11.07
C ALA A 701 -11.51 14.39 -10.65
N HIS A 702 -10.71 14.28 -9.59
CA HIS A 702 -10.29 12.99 -9.03
C HIS A 702 -11.46 12.26 -8.37
N LEU A 703 -12.31 13.00 -7.63
CA LEU A 703 -13.51 12.44 -7.01
C LEU A 703 -14.49 11.92 -8.07
N LEU A 704 -14.68 12.65 -9.15
CA LEU A 704 -15.55 12.23 -10.25
C LEU A 704 -15.02 10.93 -10.91
N ASP A 705 -13.70 10.79 -11.13
CA ASP A 705 -13.11 9.54 -11.61
C ASP A 705 -13.31 8.37 -10.62
N LEU A 706 -13.26 8.65 -9.32
CA LEU A 706 -13.53 7.64 -8.29
C LEU A 706 -14.99 7.16 -8.33
N LEU A 707 -15.93 8.07 -8.48
CA LEU A 707 -17.37 7.79 -8.39
C LEU A 707 -17.93 7.21 -9.69
N GLU A 708 -17.53 7.77 -10.85
CA GLU A 708 -18.06 7.44 -12.16
C GLU A 708 -17.20 6.42 -12.91
N GLY A 709 -15.91 6.34 -12.60
CA GLY A 709 -15.00 5.36 -13.19
C GLY A 709 -15.38 3.93 -12.78
N ARG A 710 -15.60 3.05 -13.76
CA ARG A 710 -15.94 1.65 -13.46
C ARG A 710 -14.75 0.91 -12.85
N ARG A 711 -15.00 0.25 -11.75
CA ARG A 711 -14.06 -0.70 -11.12
C ARG A 711 -14.68 -2.09 -11.17
N MET A 712 -13.86 -3.11 -11.45
CA MET A 712 -14.37 -4.49 -11.49
C MET A 712 -14.70 -4.95 -10.07
N PRO A 713 -15.97 -5.29 -9.77
CA PRO A 713 -16.34 -5.86 -8.47
C PRO A 713 -15.60 -7.16 -8.23
N LEU A 714 -15.12 -7.37 -7.00
CA LEU A 714 -14.38 -8.58 -6.65
C LEU A 714 -15.23 -9.84 -6.82
N ALA A 715 -16.48 -9.82 -6.36
CA ALA A 715 -17.42 -10.94 -6.52
C ALA A 715 -17.65 -11.29 -8.02
N HIS A 716 -17.74 -10.29 -8.90
CA HIS A 716 -17.87 -10.52 -10.34
C HIS A 716 -16.65 -11.23 -10.92
N LEU A 717 -15.43 -10.79 -10.56
CA LEU A 717 -14.21 -11.47 -11.00
C LEU A 717 -14.16 -12.93 -10.52
N LEU A 718 -14.49 -13.17 -9.24
CA LEU A 718 -14.51 -14.53 -8.67
C LEU A 718 -15.48 -15.43 -9.44
N GLY A 719 -16.68 -14.93 -9.75
CA GLY A 719 -17.65 -15.67 -10.56
C GLY A 719 -17.19 -15.96 -12.00
N LEU A 720 -16.41 -15.05 -12.63
CA LEU A 720 -15.83 -15.30 -13.95
C LEU A 720 -14.76 -16.41 -13.93
N LEU A 721 -14.05 -16.56 -12.82
CA LEU A 721 -12.95 -17.52 -12.65
C LEU A 721 -13.38 -18.86 -12.04
N ALA A 722 -14.64 -18.98 -11.60
CA ALA A 722 -15.20 -20.19 -11.06
C ALA A 722 -15.73 -21.11 -12.17
N ASP A 723 -15.74 -22.41 -11.90
CA ASP A 723 -16.48 -23.37 -12.73
C ASP A 723 -17.98 -23.25 -12.47
N ASP A 724 -18.36 -23.06 -11.21
CA ASP A 724 -19.73 -22.87 -10.76
C ASP A 724 -19.76 -22.05 -9.47
N VAL A 725 -20.87 -21.32 -9.24
CA VAL A 725 -21.13 -20.57 -8.02
C VAL A 725 -22.31 -21.22 -7.31
N VAL A 726 -22.06 -21.78 -6.13
CA VAL A 726 -23.05 -22.49 -5.32
C VAL A 726 -23.53 -21.63 -4.16
N GLU A 727 -24.75 -21.84 -3.71
CA GLU A 727 -25.31 -21.13 -2.55
C GLU A 727 -24.87 -21.77 -1.23
N ASP A 728 -24.76 -23.10 -1.19
CA ASP A 728 -24.35 -23.84 0.00
C ASP A 728 -22.82 -23.88 0.11
N PRO A 729 -22.22 -23.31 1.17
CA PRO A 729 -20.78 -23.38 1.38
C PRO A 729 -20.21 -24.80 1.48
N ASP A 730 -21.00 -25.76 1.94
CA ASP A 730 -20.57 -27.16 2.07
C ASP A 730 -20.39 -27.87 0.71
N GLU A 731 -21.00 -27.35 -0.36
CA GLU A 731 -20.81 -27.83 -1.73
C GLU A 731 -19.61 -27.18 -2.44
N ALA A 732 -19.02 -26.12 -1.86
CA ALA A 732 -17.96 -25.35 -2.45
C ALA A 732 -16.58 -25.96 -2.17
N GLN A 733 -15.69 -25.85 -3.15
CA GLN A 733 -14.26 -26.15 -2.97
C GLN A 733 -13.52 -24.97 -2.31
N VAL A 734 -14.00 -23.74 -2.56
CA VAL A 734 -13.47 -22.52 -1.95
C VAL A 734 -14.63 -21.65 -1.49
N VAL A 735 -14.62 -21.29 -0.22
CA VAL A 735 -15.60 -20.40 0.39
C VAL A 735 -15.00 -18.99 0.49
N PHE A 736 -15.71 -18.00 -0.06
CA PHE A 736 -15.42 -16.58 0.07
C PHE A 736 -16.46 -15.95 1.00
N GLY A 737 -16.12 -15.82 2.29
CA GLY A 737 -17.03 -15.38 3.33
C GLY A 737 -16.58 -15.85 4.70
N GLU A 738 -17.50 -15.86 5.67
CA GLU A 738 -17.24 -16.34 7.02
C GLU A 738 -16.82 -17.82 6.99
N GLY A 739 -15.81 -18.19 7.76
CA GLY A 739 -15.20 -19.52 7.74
C GLY A 739 -14.28 -19.82 6.55
N GLY A 740 -14.17 -18.91 5.57
CA GLY A 740 -13.36 -19.05 4.37
C GLY A 740 -12.36 -17.91 4.16
N ILE A 741 -12.35 -17.35 2.96
CA ILE A 741 -11.50 -16.22 2.59
C ILE A 741 -12.30 -14.92 2.73
N LEU A 742 -11.76 -13.96 3.48
CA LEU A 742 -12.42 -12.68 3.71
C LEU A 742 -11.99 -11.65 2.65
N PRO A 743 -12.86 -10.70 2.26
CA PRO A 743 -12.59 -9.79 1.13
C PRO A 743 -11.39 -8.86 1.34
N TRP A 744 -10.96 -8.63 2.57
CA TRP A 744 -9.76 -7.86 2.91
C TRP A 744 -8.47 -8.69 2.97
N GLN A 745 -8.55 -10.02 2.86
CA GLN A 745 -7.37 -10.90 2.70
C GLN A 745 -6.86 -10.86 1.25
N THR A 746 -6.53 -9.65 0.78
CA THR A 746 -6.23 -9.36 -0.62
C THR A 746 -5.05 -10.16 -1.15
N GLU A 747 -4.05 -10.46 -0.31
CA GLU A 747 -2.89 -11.26 -0.70
C GLU A 747 -3.27 -12.70 -1.01
N ARG A 748 -4.12 -13.30 -0.18
CA ARG A 748 -4.63 -14.65 -0.40
C ARG A 748 -5.49 -14.73 -1.66
N ILE A 749 -6.34 -13.73 -1.88
CA ILE A 749 -7.12 -13.61 -3.12
C ILE A 749 -6.18 -13.49 -4.32
N LEU A 750 -5.16 -12.62 -4.26
CA LEU A 750 -4.20 -12.42 -5.34
C LEU A 750 -3.35 -13.66 -5.63
N ALA A 751 -3.05 -14.48 -4.63
CA ALA A 751 -2.39 -15.77 -4.81
C ALA A 751 -3.26 -16.76 -5.60
N LEU A 752 -4.54 -16.88 -5.24
CA LEU A 752 -5.49 -17.70 -5.99
C LEU A 752 -5.68 -17.20 -7.44
N LEU A 753 -5.55 -15.92 -7.67
CA LEU A 753 -5.63 -15.28 -8.98
C LEU A 753 -4.31 -15.32 -9.75
N GLY A 754 -3.24 -15.83 -9.16
CA GLY A 754 -1.91 -15.94 -9.76
C GLY A 754 -1.88 -16.83 -11.00
N PRO A 755 -0.85 -16.83 -11.83
CA PRO A 755 -0.75 -17.63 -13.05
C PRO A 755 -0.64 -19.14 -12.73
N THR A 756 -1.28 -19.98 -13.53
CA THR A 756 -1.05 -21.44 -13.49
C THR A 756 0.24 -21.79 -14.22
N GLU A 757 0.87 -22.92 -13.85
CA GLU A 757 2.10 -23.41 -14.52
C GLU A 757 1.94 -23.51 -16.05
N ALA A 758 0.77 -23.95 -16.54
CA ALA A 758 0.49 -24.08 -17.98
C ALA A 758 0.36 -22.74 -18.73
N ALA A 759 -0.03 -21.64 -18.04
CA ALA A 759 -0.11 -20.30 -18.65
C ALA A 759 1.27 -19.63 -18.74
N VAL A 760 2.20 -20.13 -17.95
CA VAL A 760 3.52 -19.58 -17.79
C VAL A 760 4.48 -19.98 -18.92
N GLU A 761 4.35 -21.18 -19.44
CA GLU A 761 5.21 -21.65 -20.55
C GLU A 761 5.04 -20.80 -21.81
N ARG A 762 3.93 -20.07 -21.98
CA ARG A 762 3.60 -19.23 -23.13
C ARG A 762 3.88 -17.74 -22.95
N HIS A 763 4.21 -17.27 -21.73
CA HIS A 763 4.42 -15.84 -21.47
C HIS A 763 5.89 -15.43 -21.66
N SER A 764 6.35 -15.36 -22.92
CA SER A 764 7.64 -14.76 -23.28
C SER A 764 7.57 -13.23 -23.44
N ASP A 765 6.54 -12.56 -22.94
CA ASP A 765 6.31 -11.16 -23.23
C ASP A 765 7.04 -10.21 -22.28
N VAL A 766 7.75 -9.30 -22.91
CA VAL A 766 8.49 -8.18 -22.32
C VAL A 766 7.55 -7.28 -21.54
N ASP A 767 7.57 -7.38 -20.22
CA ASP A 767 6.98 -6.38 -19.34
C ASP A 767 7.86 -5.13 -19.31
N GLY A 768 7.79 -4.33 -20.36
CA GLY A 768 8.38 -3.02 -20.38
C GLY A 768 7.56 -2.07 -19.51
N GLY A 769 8.02 -1.75 -18.30
CA GLY A 769 7.45 -0.70 -17.46
C GLY A 769 7.58 0.68 -18.12
N GLU A 770 6.74 1.00 -19.06
CA GLU A 770 6.61 2.30 -19.73
C GLU A 770 5.16 2.78 -19.79
N ALA A 771 4.38 2.54 -18.72
CA ALA A 771 3.05 3.16 -18.62
C ALA A 771 3.09 4.70 -18.38
N GLY A 772 4.28 5.32 -18.35
CA GLY A 772 4.45 6.70 -17.89
C GLY A 772 4.83 7.76 -18.93
N ARG A 773 5.15 7.44 -20.17
CA ARG A 773 5.69 8.46 -21.11
C ARG A 773 5.00 8.60 -22.46
N GLN A 774 3.92 7.89 -22.73
CA GLN A 774 3.22 8.04 -24.02
C GLN A 774 1.71 8.06 -23.84
N ALA A 775 1.22 9.07 -23.13
CA ALA A 775 -0.16 9.51 -23.19
C ALA A 775 -0.18 10.93 -23.72
N GLU A 776 0.36 11.15 -24.96
CA GLU A 776 0.02 12.25 -25.85
C GLU A 776 -0.92 11.79 -26.97
#